data_07391d92666c6a3333de1aaace3ecfc1
#
_entry.id   07391d92666c6a3333de1aaace3ecfc1
#
_cell.length_a   1.000
_cell.length_b   1.000
_cell.length_c   1.000
_cell.angle_alpha   90.00
_cell.angle_beta   90.00
_cell.angle_gamma   90.00
#
_symmetry.space_group_name_H-M   'P 1'
#
loop_
_entity.id
_entity.type
_entity.pdbx_description
1 polymer ?
#
loop_
_entity_poly.entity_id
_entity_poly.type
_entity_poly.pdbx_seq_one_letter_code
_entity_poly.pdbx_strand_id
1 'polypeptide(L)'
;LKEFKLKNINSFPSIITTAILFINLLLINIPLLKTFNYEYSVANSILLFLASGLLTIWKNNSYNNASFLQVIKSIKNYLIVFCFIPFAIGLMSSLFFSICPVWNGLVFYFIITIPAAFFGIVTGKFICVIFEKFRYLIFLISFLFILFIPVAEFYFNPQLFFFNPIFGYFSGTIYDEEISVSFLLISYRLLNIIFFTLLAFVSDFLLTKKRITKNIFLFIVLVFTLIFVLIKPALHYSTTYSSLIKNLGKSLTTEHSVIFYSNKIKDEKQIKLMGMMHDYFYEQVKDELKQKSNRKIISFIFFDEEEKRKLFGSAKANVSKPWLNQIYIDFNSYTRALKHEMVHTLASEFGATLFKINKNFNPSVVEGLAMAIENNFDDYPVHYAAKIAYDSGIRVQLKKLFNGINFFSNYSTISYVYAGSFFRYLIDNYGIEKVKQFYKNSDFNTSFKKNIDDLGNEYFRFLSKLNIKKNPDKAKLYFGGKTIFKKICPRSAAEETKRAMNYYKKGNFSQSEKLFSKIYNYAETYESLSGLINSLMKLNKNLEAEKFLSREIKKFKGSSYFYNLELTLSDVYLINHKIESAEKLLDSLIAQNPHIEYVNHALIRKMMIRNDVEKLKVFFRMKSIDKINYLMDLNQKDIHYFTVPYILELSKTDNAKLKSVVNYFKDKLKVNDFFSCYAGFKLSNAALVIGDYNTAKEFAVKTLSYKDDEFFYKTLVNNLKFINWVNNLE
;
A
#
# COMPACT_ATOMS: atom_id res chain seq x y z
N LEU A 1 -20.31 -42.17 -38.50
CA LEU A 1 -19.49 -41.96 -37.28
C LEU A 1 -18.03 -41.55 -37.59
N LYS A 2 -17.43 -41.98 -38.70
CA LYS A 2 -16.07 -41.53 -39.11
C LYS A 2 -16.03 -40.13 -39.69
N GLU A 3 -17.05 -39.70 -40.42
CA GLU A 3 -17.11 -38.33 -40.97
C GLU A 3 -17.37 -37.26 -39.91
N PHE A 4 -18.11 -37.61 -38.86
CA PHE A 4 -18.35 -36.69 -37.73
C PHE A 4 -17.07 -36.42 -36.90
N LYS A 5 -16.13 -37.38 -36.84
CA LYS A 5 -14.82 -37.21 -36.16
C LYS A 5 -13.87 -36.27 -36.89
N LEU A 6 -13.89 -36.22 -38.21
CA LEU A 6 -12.95 -35.43 -39.01
C LEU A 6 -13.33 -33.93 -39.03
N LYS A 7 -14.62 -33.57 -39.03
CA LYS A 7 -15.09 -32.18 -38.98
C LYS A 7 -14.86 -31.52 -37.61
N ASN A 8 -14.92 -32.28 -36.51
CA ASN A 8 -14.68 -31.76 -35.15
C ASN A 8 -13.20 -31.60 -34.80
N ILE A 9 -12.27 -32.18 -35.56
CA ILE A 9 -10.83 -32.10 -35.25
C ILE A 9 -10.23 -30.71 -35.47
N ASN A 10 -10.77 -29.92 -36.42
CA ASN A 10 -10.28 -28.55 -36.68
C ASN A 10 -11.02 -27.47 -35.85
N SER A 11 -12.09 -27.81 -35.16
CA SER A 11 -12.88 -26.83 -34.39
C SER A 11 -12.25 -26.48 -33.03
N PHE A 12 -11.60 -27.44 -32.34
CA PHE A 12 -11.09 -27.24 -30.99
C PHE A 12 -9.98 -26.16 -30.88
N PRO A 13 -8.90 -26.19 -31.70
CA PRO A 13 -7.91 -25.12 -31.71
C PRO A 13 -8.52 -23.74 -32.10
N SER A 14 -9.47 -23.74 -33.03
CA SER A 14 -10.17 -22.52 -33.44
C SER A 14 -11.00 -21.93 -32.30
N ILE A 15 -11.69 -22.78 -31.53
CA ILE A 15 -12.42 -22.32 -30.32
C ILE A 15 -11.48 -21.68 -29.31
N ILE A 16 -10.33 -22.33 -29.02
CA ILE A 16 -9.34 -21.76 -28.09
C ILE A 16 -8.79 -20.44 -28.61
N THR A 17 -8.47 -20.33 -29.91
CA THR A 17 -7.99 -19.11 -30.54
C THR A 17 -9.00 -17.96 -30.37
N THR A 18 -10.28 -18.25 -30.68
CA THR A 18 -11.37 -17.27 -30.54
C THR A 18 -11.55 -16.87 -29.08
N ALA A 19 -11.44 -17.80 -28.14
CA ALA A 19 -11.51 -17.52 -26.70
C ALA A 19 -10.35 -16.61 -26.25
N ILE A 20 -9.12 -16.89 -26.70
CA ILE A 20 -7.96 -16.03 -26.40
C ILE A 20 -8.17 -14.60 -26.94
N LEU A 21 -8.62 -14.47 -28.19
CA LEU A 21 -8.92 -13.18 -28.79
C LEU A 21 -9.98 -12.42 -27.99
N PHE A 22 -11.12 -13.09 -27.75
CA PHE A 22 -12.24 -12.47 -27.03
C PHE A 22 -11.88 -12.04 -25.61
N ILE A 23 -11.18 -12.91 -24.85
CA ILE A 23 -10.73 -12.59 -23.49
C ILE A 23 -9.80 -11.38 -23.53
N ASN A 24 -8.84 -11.30 -24.45
CA ASN A 24 -7.93 -10.17 -24.53
C ASN A 24 -8.63 -8.85 -24.90
N LEU A 25 -9.66 -8.91 -25.77
CA LEU A 25 -10.50 -7.74 -26.06
C LEU A 25 -11.32 -7.28 -24.83
N LEU A 26 -11.68 -8.20 -23.93
CA LEU A 26 -12.29 -7.83 -22.64
C LEU A 26 -11.26 -7.25 -21.66
N LEU A 27 -10.06 -7.84 -21.57
CA LEU A 27 -9.02 -7.42 -20.63
C LEU A 27 -8.59 -5.96 -20.85
N ILE A 28 -8.50 -5.49 -22.09
CA ILE A 28 -8.12 -4.09 -22.38
C ILE A 28 -9.16 -3.05 -21.94
N ASN A 29 -10.36 -3.46 -21.54
CA ASN A 29 -11.36 -2.58 -20.94
C ASN A 29 -11.29 -2.48 -19.42
N ILE A 30 -10.43 -3.29 -18.79
CA ILE A 30 -10.28 -3.33 -17.33
C ILE A 30 -9.09 -2.45 -16.93
N PRO A 31 -9.24 -1.53 -15.96
CA PRO A 31 -8.13 -0.75 -15.43
C PRO A 31 -6.95 -1.63 -15.04
N LEU A 32 -5.73 -1.17 -15.26
CA LEU A 32 -4.44 -1.88 -15.14
C LEU A 32 -4.19 -2.98 -16.18
N LEU A 33 -5.20 -3.70 -16.66
CA LEU A 33 -5.07 -4.72 -17.70
C LEU A 33 -5.06 -4.12 -19.12
N LYS A 34 -5.57 -2.89 -19.28
CA LYS A 34 -5.54 -2.18 -20.57
C LYS A 34 -4.13 -1.75 -21.01
N THR A 35 -3.16 -1.74 -20.08
CA THR A 35 -1.77 -1.39 -20.39
C THR A 35 -0.94 -2.65 -20.55
N PHE A 36 -0.09 -2.70 -21.59
CA PHE A 36 0.86 -3.79 -21.79
C PHE A 36 1.95 -3.71 -20.71
N ASN A 37 1.67 -4.32 -19.55
CA ASN A 37 2.54 -4.31 -18.38
C ASN A 37 2.35 -5.60 -17.57
N TYR A 38 2.74 -5.58 -16.30
CA TYR A 38 2.75 -6.72 -15.39
C TYR A 38 1.39 -7.45 -15.31
N GLU A 39 0.30 -6.74 -14.98
CA GLU A 39 -1.02 -7.37 -14.79
C GLU A 39 -1.53 -8.05 -16.06
N TYR A 40 -1.33 -7.41 -17.20
CA TYR A 40 -1.69 -7.99 -18.50
C TYR A 40 -0.89 -9.26 -18.80
N SER A 41 0.42 -9.24 -18.49
CA SER A 41 1.31 -10.39 -18.66
C SER A 41 0.93 -11.55 -17.74
N VAL A 42 0.55 -11.26 -16.49
CA VAL A 42 0.07 -12.26 -15.52
C VAL A 42 -1.24 -12.89 -15.98
N ALA A 43 -2.23 -12.09 -16.38
CA ALA A 43 -3.51 -12.61 -16.87
C ALA A 43 -3.32 -13.53 -18.07
N ASN A 44 -2.48 -13.12 -19.03
CA ASN A 44 -2.18 -13.93 -20.21
C ASN A 44 -1.31 -15.14 -19.89
N SER A 45 -0.49 -15.15 -18.86
CA SER A 45 0.26 -16.33 -18.45
C SER A 45 -0.67 -17.45 -17.96
N ILE A 46 -1.70 -17.11 -17.20
CA ILE A 46 -2.73 -18.05 -16.76
C ILE A 46 -3.50 -18.60 -17.95
N LEU A 47 -3.92 -17.72 -18.86
CA LEU A 47 -4.67 -18.08 -20.06
C LEU A 47 -3.85 -18.98 -20.99
N LEU A 48 -2.58 -18.64 -21.26
CA LEU A 48 -1.74 -19.40 -22.18
C LEU A 48 -1.26 -20.74 -21.59
N PHE A 49 -1.02 -20.83 -20.29
CA PHE A 49 -0.76 -22.11 -19.63
C PHE A 49 -1.92 -23.08 -19.86
N LEU A 50 -3.14 -22.62 -19.59
CA LEU A 50 -4.35 -23.43 -19.77
C LEU A 50 -4.55 -23.80 -21.24
N ALA A 51 -4.51 -22.82 -22.13
CA ALA A 51 -4.75 -23.03 -23.57
C ALA A 51 -3.73 -23.98 -24.21
N SER A 52 -2.45 -23.80 -23.93
CA SER A 52 -1.37 -24.62 -24.49
C SER A 52 -1.39 -26.06 -23.96
N GLY A 53 -1.73 -26.24 -22.67
CA GLY A 53 -1.87 -27.59 -22.10
C GLY A 53 -3.06 -28.37 -22.66
N LEU A 54 -4.22 -27.71 -22.78
CA LEU A 54 -5.41 -28.31 -23.42
C LEU A 54 -5.15 -28.67 -24.88
N LEU A 55 -4.49 -27.76 -25.63
CA LEU A 55 -4.09 -28.03 -27.02
C LEU A 55 -3.16 -29.24 -27.12
N THR A 56 -2.21 -29.37 -26.19
CA THR A 56 -1.27 -30.48 -26.13
C THR A 56 -2.00 -31.81 -25.90
N ILE A 57 -2.93 -31.88 -24.95
CA ILE A 57 -3.74 -33.08 -24.67
C ILE A 57 -4.57 -33.45 -25.88
N TRP A 58 -5.25 -32.48 -26.48
CA TRP A 58 -6.05 -32.66 -27.66
C TRP A 58 -5.24 -33.30 -28.81
N LYS A 59 -4.05 -32.75 -29.08
CA LYS A 59 -3.19 -33.23 -30.16
C LYS A 59 -2.57 -34.60 -29.85
N ASN A 60 -2.14 -34.84 -28.59
CA ASN A 60 -1.57 -36.09 -28.17
C ASN A 60 -2.59 -37.25 -28.25
N ASN A 61 -3.88 -36.99 -28.12
CA ASN A 61 -4.93 -37.99 -28.34
C ASN A 61 -5.01 -38.44 -29.82
N SER A 62 -4.54 -37.61 -30.75
CA SER A 62 -4.49 -37.94 -32.18
C SER A 62 -3.20 -38.67 -32.60
N TYR A 63 -2.15 -38.64 -31.77
CA TYR A 63 -0.84 -39.23 -32.03
C TYR A 63 -0.41 -40.08 -30.83
N ASN A 64 -0.63 -41.42 -30.91
CA ASN A 64 -0.15 -42.32 -29.86
C ASN A 64 1.39 -42.33 -29.84
N ASN A 65 1.98 -42.14 -28.65
CA ASN A 65 3.41 -42.21 -28.40
C ASN A 65 4.31 -41.19 -29.14
N ALA A 66 3.78 -40.02 -29.54
CA ALA A 66 4.61 -38.94 -30.10
C ALA A 66 5.59 -38.39 -29.06
N SER A 67 6.84 -38.12 -29.46
CA SER A 67 7.82 -37.42 -28.60
C SER A 67 7.40 -35.99 -28.36
N PHE A 68 7.99 -35.35 -27.33
CA PHE A 68 7.73 -33.97 -27.02
C PHE A 68 7.98 -33.01 -28.20
N LEU A 69 9.09 -33.23 -28.92
CA LEU A 69 9.42 -32.44 -30.12
C LEU A 69 8.42 -32.64 -31.26
N GLN A 70 7.92 -33.88 -31.46
CA GLN A 70 6.88 -34.14 -32.45
C GLN A 70 5.56 -33.46 -32.10
N VAL A 71 5.19 -33.45 -30.82
CA VAL A 71 4.00 -32.73 -30.35
C VAL A 71 4.17 -31.21 -30.60
N ILE A 72 5.29 -30.62 -30.20
CA ILE A 72 5.56 -29.21 -30.47
C ILE A 72 5.49 -28.89 -31.95
N LYS A 73 6.17 -29.65 -32.81
CA LYS A 73 6.13 -29.43 -34.25
C LYS A 73 4.70 -29.48 -34.81
N SER A 74 3.85 -30.31 -34.26
CA SER A 74 2.45 -30.47 -34.70
C SER A 74 1.52 -29.34 -34.27
N ILE A 75 1.85 -28.61 -33.17
CA ILE A 75 1.03 -27.54 -32.62
C ILE A 75 1.67 -26.13 -32.79
N LYS A 76 2.88 -26.04 -33.35
CA LYS A 76 3.68 -24.80 -33.41
C LYS A 76 2.92 -23.60 -33.97
N ASN A 77 2.16 -23.80 -35.05
CA ASN A 77 1.43 -22.68 -35.68
C ASN A 77 0.35 -22.12 -34.75
N TYR A 78 -0.36 -22.98 -34.01
CA TYR A 78 -1.33 -22.56 -33.03
C TYR A 78 -0.65 -21.84 -31.83
N LEU A 79 0.51 -22.34 -31.38
CA LEU A 79 1.27 -21.72 -30.30
C LEU A 79 1.76 -20.31 -30.67
N ILE A 80 2.24 -20.15 -31.92
CA ILE A 80 2.62 -18.83 -32.44
C ILE A 80 1.41 -17.89 -32.37
N VAL A 81 0.26 -18.31 -32.86
CA VAL A 81 -0.98 -17.53 -32.84
C VAL A 81 -1.42 -17.23 -31.39
N PHE A 82 -1.38 -18.21 -30.48
CA PHE A 82 -1.74 -18.04 -29.07
C PHE A 82 -0.86 -16.99 -28.36
N CYS A 83 0.45 -17.00 -28.64
CA CYS A 83 1.37 -16.01 -28.07
C CYS A 83 1.27 -14.66 -28.81
N PHE A 84 1.00 -14.66 -30.11
CA PHE A 84 0.97 -13.42 -30.89
C PHE A 84 -0.28 -12.57 -30.64
N ILE A 85 -1.46 -13.19 -30.46
CA ILE A 85 -2.73 -12.46 -30.22
C ILE A 85 -2.64 -11.56 -28.98
N PRO A 86 -2.30 -12.06 -27.76
CA PRO A 86 -2.18 -11.20 -26.59
C PRO A 86 -1.07 -10.16 -26.76
N PHE A 87 0.07 -10.56 -27.37
CA PHE A 87 1.17 -9.64 -27.64
C PHE A 87 0.74 -8.44 -28.48
N ALA A 88 0.10 -8.70 -29.63
CA ALA A 88 -0.36 -7.67 -30.54
C ALA A 88 -1.43 -6.77 -29.91
N ILE A 89 -2.44 -7.36 -29.25
CA ILE A 89 -3.52 -6.60 -28.60
C ILE A 89 -2.95 -5.73 -27.46
N GLY A 90 -2.09 -6.27 -26.60
CA GLY A 90 -1.46 -5.52 -25.52
C GLY A 90 -0.59 -4.38 -26.01
N LEU A 91 0.22 -4.63 -27.05
CA LEU A 91 1.07 -3.61 -27.66
C LEU A 91 0.23 -2.49 -28.29
N MET A 92 -0.78 -2.85 -29.10
CA MET A 92 -1.71 -1.87 -29.69
C MET A 92 -2.45 -1.07 -28.64
N SER A 93 -2.93 -1.72 -27.58
CA SER A 93 -3.62 -1.04 -26.48
C SER A 93 -2.72 -0.02 -25.78
N SER A 94 -1.46 -0.34 -25.53
CA SER A 94 -0.52 0.60 -24.92
C SER A 94 -0.12 1.74 -25.83
N LEU A 95 0.07 1.49 -27.12
CA LEU A 95 0.53 2.52 -28.07
C LEU A 95 -0.59 3.49 -28.47
N PHE A 96 -1.81 2.98 -28.71
CA PHE A 96 -2.88 3.79 -29.30
C PHE A 96 -3.92 4.27 -28.27
N PHE A 97 -4.20 3.49 -27.22
CA PHE A 97 -5.27 3.84 -26.28
C PHE A 97 -4.75 4.39 -24.95
N SER A 98 -3.59 3.95 -24.50
CA SER A 98 -3.06 4.33 -23.17
C SER A 98 -1.83 5.22 -23.23
N ILE A 99 -1.13 5.25 -24.37
CA ILE A 99 0.13 6.00 -24.61
C ILE A 99 1.16 5.74 -23.50
N CYS A 100 1.27 4.46 -23.09
CA CYS A 100 2.17 4.03 -22.03
C CYS A 100 3.48 3.46 -22.59
N PRO A 101 4.61 3.61 -21.86
CA PRO A 101 5.86 2.95 -22.21
C PRO A 101 5.67 1.41 -22.27
N VAL A 102 6.06 0.81 -23.40
CA VAL A 102 5.84 -0.63 -23.66
C VAL A 102 6.99 -1.52 -23.21
N TRP A 103 8.17 -0.95 -22.93
CA TRP A 103 9.38 -1.73 -22.66
C TRP A 103 9.24 -2.69 -21.48
N ASN A 104 8.72 -2.21 -20.36
CA ASN A 104 8.49 -3.06 -19.19
C ASN A 104 7.49 -4.17 -19.49
N GLY A 105 6.46 -3.86 -20.25
CA GLY A 105 5.49 -4.85 -20.72
C GLY A 105 6.11 -5.95 -21.55
N LEU A 106 7.00 -5.59 -22.48
CA LEU A 106 7.77 -6.56 -23.26
C LEU A 106 8.55 -7.49 -22.35
N VAL A 107 9.31 -6.93 -21.40
CA VAL A 107 10.12 -7.73 -20.47
C VAL A 107 9.25 -8.68 -19.64
N PHE A 108 8.15 -8.19 -19.06
CA PHE A 108 7.22 -9.04 -18.31
C PHE A 108 6.58 -10.12 -19.20
N TYR A 109 6.20 -9.78 -20.40
CA TYR A 109 5.59 -10.74 -21.33
C TYR A 109 6.54 -11.90 -21.65
N PHE A 110 7.79 -11.62 -21.96
CA PHE A 110 8.78 -12.63 -22.27
C PHE A 110 9.24 -13.43 -21.04
N ILE A 111 9.26 -12.84 -19.84
CA ILE A 111 9.68 -13.52 -18.62
C ILE A 111 8.50 -14.31 -17.99
N ILE A 112 7.26 -13.81 -18.09
CA ILE A 112 6.12 -14.40 -17.40
C ILE A 112 5.26 -15.23 -18.38
N THR A 113 4.79 -14.61 -19.46
CA THR A 113 3.73 -15.18 -20.31
C THR A 113 4.25 -16.30 -21.22
N ILE A 114 5.36 -16.08 -21.90
CA ILE A 114 5.92 -17.08 -22.82
C ILE A 114 6.35 -18.37 -22.09
N PRO A 115 7.10 -18.30 -20.96
CA PRO A 115 7.42 -19.53 -20.21
C PRO A 115 6.19 -20.27 -19.70
N ALA A 116 5.12 -19.57 -19.31
CA ALA A 116 3.89 -20.20 -18.84
C ALA A 116 3.22 -21.06 -19.94
N ALA A 117 3.24 -20.58 -21.20
CA ALA A 117 2.76 -21.39 -22.32
C ALA A 117 3.59 -22.67 -22.49
N PHE A 118 4.91 -22.60 -22.40
CA PHE A 118 5.79 -23.77 -22.41
C PHE A 118 5.49 -24.73 -21.26
N PHE A 119 5.29 -24.22 -20.04
CA PHE A 119 4.96 -25.06 -18.87
C PHE A 119 3.62 -25.78 -19.04
N GLY A 120 2.63 -25.13 -19.66
CA GLY A 120 1.34 -25.75 -20.00
C GLY A 120 1.51 -26.94 -20.96
N ILE A 121 2.33 -26.78 -22.01
CA ILE A 121 2.64 -27.85 -22.97
C ILE A 121 3.25 -29.06 -22.25
N VAL A 122 4.29 -28.82 -21.45
CA VAL A 122 5.01 -29.87 -20.73
C VAL A 122 4.10 -30.60 -19.76
N THR A 123 3.31 -29.87 -18.98
CA THR A 123 2.33 -30.44 -18.04
C THR A 123 1.29 -31.30 -18.78
N GLY A 124 0.73 -30.75 -19.86
CA GLY A 124 -0.23 -31.51 -20.69
C GLY A 124 0.37 -32.81 -21.26
N LYS A 125 1.61 -32.72 -21.75
CA LYS A 125 2.34 -33.91 -22.26
C LYS A 125 2.62 -34.93 -21.17
N PHE A 126 3.15 -34.52 -20.03
CA PHE A 126 3.43 -35.37 -18.88
C PHE A 126 2.18 -36.13 -18.43
N ILE A 127 1.05 -35.42 -18.31
CA ILE A 127 -0.24 -36.03 -17.95
C ILE A 127 -0.68 -37.09 -18.98
N CYS A 128 -0.51 -36.83 -20.29
CA CYS A 128 -0.84 -37.75 -21.32
C CYS A 128 0.00 -39.04 -21.27
N VAL A 129 1.25 -38.95 -20.82
CA VAL A 129 2.16 -40.11 -20.68
C VAL A 129 1.84 -40.94 -19.43
N ILE A 130 1.46 -40.31 -18.35
CA ILE A 130 1.18 -40.97 -17.07
C ILE A 130 -0.23 -41.58 -17.05
N PHE A 131 -1.22 -40.80 -17.55
CA PHE A 131 -2.64 -41.19 -17.45
C PHE A 131 -3.24 -41.52 -18.82
N GLU A 132 -3.95 -42.64 -18.89
CA GLU A 132 -4.65 -43.06 -20.11
C GLU A 132 -6.06 -42.44 -20.19
N LYS A 133 -6.73 -42.29 -19.04
CA LYS A 133 -8.12 -41.80 -18.94
C LYS A 133 -8.14 -40.44 -18.18
N PHE A 134 -9.20 -39.69 -18.36
CA PHE A 134 -9.48 -38.43 -17.66
C PHE A 134 -8.39 -37.36 -17.79
N ARG A 135 -7.60 -37.32 -18.84
CA ARG A 135 -6.45 -36.45 -19.08
C ARG A 135 -6.81 -34.95 -18.91
N TYR A 136 -7.94 -34.51 -19.46
CA TYR A 136 -8.41 -33.13 -19.34
C TYR A 136 -8.77 -32.75 -17.89
N LEU A 137 -9.46 -33.65 -17.20
CA LEU A 137 -9.85 -33.46 -15.81
C LEU A 137 -8.61 -33.38 -14.91
N ILE A 138 -7.66 -34.28 -15.08
CA ILE A 138 -6.41 -34.31 -14.30
C ILE A 138 -5.58 -33.05 -14.58
N PHE A 139 -5.52 -32.59 -15.83
CA PHE A 139 -4.85 -31.35 -16.18
C PHE A 139 -5.51 -30.15 -15.50
N LEU A 140 -6.82 -30.05 -15.53
CA LEU A 140 -7.56 -28.97 -14.89
C LEU A 140 -7.36 -28.98 -13.36
N ILE A 141 -7.39 -30.15 -12.72
CA ILE A 141 -7.11 -30.31 -11.29
C ILE A 141 -5.66 -29.87 -10.99
N SER A 142 -4.69 -30.31 -11.79
CA SER A 142 -3.29 -29.91 -11.63
C SER A 142 -3.08 -28.40 -11.81
N PHE A 143 -3.73 -27.82 -12.82
CA PHE A 143 -3.73 -26.37 -13.05
C PHE A 143 -4.29 -25.60 -11.85
N LEU A 144 -5.47 -25.98 -11.36
CA LEU A 144 -6.09 -25.35 -10.19
C LEU A 144 -5.23 -25.55 -8.93
N PHE A 145 -4.68 -26.74 -8.73
CA PHE A 145 -3.79 -27.02 -7.61
C PHE A 145 -2.57 -26.07 -7.61
N ILE A 146 -1.86 -25.96 -8.76
CA ILE A 146 -0.71 -25.04 -8.88
C ILE A 146 -1.13 -23.60 -8.68
N LEU A 147 -2.27 -23.19 -9.25
CA LEU A 147 -2.78 -21.82 -9.16
C LEU A 147 -3.14 -21.43 -7.72
N PHE A 148 -3.64 -22.37 -6.91
CA PHE A 148 -4.09 -22.11 -5.55
C PHE A 148 -3.04 -22.36 -4.46
N ILE A 149 -1.84 -22.89 -4.76
CA ILE A 149 -0.74 -22.99 -3.78
C ILE A 149 -0.48 -21.66 -3.04
N PRO A 150 -0.45 -20.48 -3.68
CA PRO A 150 -0.28 -19.22 -3.01
C PRO A 150 -1.33 -18.89 -1.95
N VAL A 151 -2.56 -19.40 -2.08
CA VAL A 151 -3.61 -19.21 -1.08
C VAL A 151 -3.26 -19.91 0.23
N ALA A 152 -2.70 -21.13 0.12
CA ALA A 152 -2.18 -21.86 1.28
C ALA A 152 -0.96 -21.12 1.89
N GLU A 153 -0.03 -20.65 1.06
CA GLU A 153 1.10 -19.85 1.53
C GLU A 153 0.63 -18.56 2.24
N PHE A 154 -0.36 -17.86 1.70
CA PHE A 154 -0.96 -16.69 2.33
C PHE A 154 -1.58 -16.99 3.69
N TYR A 155 -2.24 -18.15 3.81
CA TYR A 155 -2.92 -18.55 5.02
C TYR A 155 -1.95 -18.93 6.15
N PHE A 156 -0.91 -19.72 5.83
CA PHE A 156 0.00 -20.28 6.84
C PHE A 156 1.24 -19.43 7.12
N ASN A 157 1.69 -18.62 6.16
CA ASN A 157 2.92 -17.84 6.26
C ASN A 157 2.66 -16.33 6.47
N PRO A 158 3.65 -15.60 7.00
CA PRO A 158 3.57 -14.15 7.16
C PRO A 158 3.34 -13.41 5.84
N GLN A 159 4.04 -13.77 4.79
CA GLN A 159 4.19 -13.02 3.53
C GLN A 159 2.89 -12.70 2.79
N LEU A 160 2.95 -11.63 2.00
CA LEU A 160 1.91 -11.24 1.02
C LEU A 160 2.34 -11.44 -0.44
N PHE A 161 3.64 -11.66 -0.69
CA PHE A 161 4.14 -11.92 -2.04
C PHE A 161 4.21 -13.42 -2.31
N PHE A 162 4.09 -13.81 -3.59
CA PHE A 162 4.11 -15.23 -3.98
C PHE A 162 4.87 -15.44 -5.27
N PHE A 163 5.64 -16.53 -5.31
CA PHE A 163 6.22 -17.05 -6.54
C PHE A 163 5.47 -18.30 -6.98
N ASN A 164 5.04 -18.32 -8.24
CA ASN A 164 4.23 -19.38 -8.82
C ASN A 164 4.67 -19.70 -10.25
N PRO A 165 4.77 -20.99 -10.65
CA PRO A 165 5.18 -21.36 -12.00
C PRO A 165 4.29 -20.78 -13.11
N ILE A 166 2.98 -20.62 -12.87
CA ILE A 166 2.05 -20.13 -13.90
C ILE A 166 2.22 -18.62 -14.09
N PHE A 167 1.97 -17.83 -13.05
CA PHE A 167 1.96 -16.35 -13.15
C PHE A 167 3.26 -15.66 -12.74
N GLY A 168 4.30 -16.42 -12.40
CA GLY A 168 5.62 -15.91 -12.04
C GLY A 168 5.70 -15.34 -10.63
N TYR A 169 5.23 -14.15 -10.43
CA TYR A 169 5.33 -13.40 -9.16
C TYR A 169 4.06 -12.61 -8.91
N PHE A 170 3.65 -12.53 -7.67
CA PHE A 170 2.64 -11.61 -7.15
C PHE A 170 3.29 -10.74 -6.08
N SER A 171 3.19 -9.42 -6.21
CA SER A 171 3.98 -8.47 -5.43
C SER A 171 3.41 -8.14 -4.04
N GLY A 172 2.19 -8.56 -3.73
CA GLY A 172 1.52 -8.25 -2.46
C GLY A 172 0.39 -7.22 -2.61
N THR A 173 0.50 -6.07 -1.96
CA THR A 173 -0.62 -5.11 -1.92
C THR A 173 -0.73 -4.25 -3.18
N ILE A 174 -1.98 -3.87 -3.53
CA ILE A 174 -2.28 -2.98 -4.65
C ILE A 174 -1.78 -1.54 -4.40
N TYR A 175 -1.55 -1.18 -3.14
CA TYR A 175 -1.06 0.15 -2.75
C TYR A 175 0.41 0.39 -3.12
N ASP A 176 1.18 -0.69 -3.32
CA ASP A 176 2.55 -0.63 -3.82
C ASP A 176 2.52 -0.57 -5.35
N GLU A 177 2.63 0.64 -5.89
CA GLU A 177 2.50 0.87 -7.33
C GLU A 177 3.71 0.37 -8.13
N GLU A 178 4.88 0.30 -7.48
CA GLU A 178 6.12 -0.15 -8.11
C GLU A 178 6.17 -1.68 -8.20
N ILE A 179 6.21 -2.20 -9.43
CA ILE A 179 6.51 -3.60 -9.72
C ILE A 179 7.60 -3.64 -10.78
N SER A 180 8.77 -4.15 -10.42
CA SER A 180 9.91 -4.27 -11.31
C SER A 180 10.33 -5.71 -11.52
N VAL A 181 11.02 -5.99 -12.63
CA VAL A 181 11.65 -7.30 -12.86
C VAL A 181 12.87 -7.42 -11.95
N SER A 182 12.70 -8.16 -10.87
CA SER A 182 13.76 -8.41 -9.89
C SER A 182 14.65 -9.58 -10.31
N PHE A 183 15.88 -9.62 -9.77
CA PHE A 183 16.75 -10.79 -9.91
C PHE A 183 16.09 -12.07 -9.37
N LEU A 184 15.31 -11.97 -8.30
CA LEU A 184 14.55 -13.10 -7.75
C LEU A 184 13.51 -13.64 -8.74
N LEU A 185 12.82 -12.77 -9.47
CA LEU A 185 11.88 -13.21 -10.51
C LEU A 185 12.60 -13.92 -11.64
N ILE A 186 13.72 -13.38 -12.11
CA ILE A 186 14.50 -13.99 -13.20
C ILE A 186 15.03 -15.37 -12.76
N SER A 187 15.67 -15.46 -11.59
CA SER A 187 16.20 -16.72 -11.07
C SER A 187 15.12 -17.76 -10.85
N TYR A 188 13.97 -17.38 -10.32
CA TYR A 188 12.82 -18.26 -10.18
C TYR A 188 12.34 -18.80 -11.53
N ARG A 189 12.24 -17.94 -12.54
CA ARG A 189 11.83 -18.35 -13.89
C ARG A 189 12.83 -19.30 -14.55
N LEU A 190 14.13 -19.04 -14.38
CA LEU A 190 15.17 -19.95 -14.88
C LEU A 190 15.08 -21.32 -14.23
N LEU A 191 14.89 -21.40 -12.91
CA LEU A 191 14.68 -22.67 -12.22
C LEU A 191 13.43 -23.40 -12.73
N ASN A 192 12.34 -22.69 -12.95
CA ASN A 192 11.13 -23.30 -13.53
C ASN A 192 11.38 -23.81 -14.96
N ILE A 193 12.07 -23.05 -15.82
CA ILE A 193 12.40 -23.47 -17.19
C ILE A 193 13.23 -24.75 -17.15
N ILE A 194 14.25 -24.82 -16.29
CA ILE A 194 15.08 -26.00 -16.11
C ILE A 194 14.21 -27.19 -15.66
N PHE A 195 13.39 -27.01 -14.64
CA PHE A 195 12.51 -28.07 -14.13
C PHE A 195 11.55 -28.62 -15.21
N PHE A 196 10.85 -27.72 -15.92
CA PHE A 196 9.91 -28.15 -16.95
C PHE A 196 10.62 -28.76 -18.18
N THR A 197 11.83 -28.29 -18.51
CA THR A 197 12.63 -28.92 -19.57
C THR A 197 13.03 -30.35 -19.17
N LEU A 198 13.49 -30.57 -17.93
CA LEU A 198 13.75 -31.93 -17.44
C LEU A 198 12.48 -32.80 -17.43
N LEU A 199 11.34 -32.22 -17.04
CA LEU A 199 10.06 -32.93 -17.07
C LEU A 199 9.65 -33.32 -18.49
N ALA A 200 9.97 -32.51 -19.50
CA ALA A 200 9.74 -32.85 -20.91
C ALA A 200 10.60 -34.07 -21.35
N PHE A 201 11.90 -34.11 -20.99
CA PHE A 201 12.75 -35.27 -21.24
C PHE A 201 12.27 -36.52 -20.51
N VAL A 202 11.89 -36.37 -19.23
CA VAL A 202 11.29 -37.46 -18.45
C VAL A 202 10.02 -38.01 -19.15
N SER A 203 9.18 -37.11 -19.66
CA SER A 203 7.97 -37.50 -20.40
C SER A 203 8.29 -38.34 -21.60
N ASP A 204 9.32 -38.01 -22.39
CA ASP A 204 9.74 -38.81 -23.56
C ASP A 204 10.36 -40.14 -23.13
N PHE A 205 11.18 -40.18 -22.10
CA PHE A 205 11.73 -41.41 -21.54
C PHE A 205 10.64 -42.36 -21.08
N LEU A 206 9.54 -41.88 -20.51
CA LEU A 206 8.44 -42.69 -19.98
C LEU A 206 7.47 -43.24 -21.05
N LEU A 207 7.57 -42.79 -22.30
CA LEU A 207 6.63 -43.20 -23.37
C LEU A 207 6.51 -44.70 -23.49
N THR A 208 7.64 -45.43 -23.48
CA THR A 208 7.73 -46.88 -23.68
C THR A 208 7.78 -47.67 -22.37
N LYS A 209 7.72 -47.01 -21.21
CA LYS A 209 7.88 -47.67 -19.90
C LYS A 209 6.59 -48.26 -19.36
N LYS A 210 6.74 -49.30 -18.53
CA LYS A 210 5.63 -49.97 -17.83
C LYS A 210 4.95 -48.96 -16.84
N ARG A 211 3.70 -49.26 -16.50
CA ARG A 211 2.90 -48.42 -15.59
C ARG A 211 3.56 -48.21 -14.21
N ILE A 212 4.22 -49.25 -13.68
CA ILE A 212 4.95 -49.17 -12.40
C ILE A 212 6.04 -48.09 -12.47
N THR A 213 6.86 -48.08 -13.54
CA THR A 213 7.91 -47.07 -13.74
C THR A 213 7.29 -45.68 -13.85
N LYS A 214 6.17 -45.52 -14.55
CA LYS A 214 5.46 -44.22 -14.65
C LYS A 214 5.00 -43.72 -13.29
N ASN A 215 4.45 -44.61 -12.45
CA ASN A 215 4.00 -44.25 -11.10
C ASN A 215 5.17 -43.87 -10.18
N ILE A 216 6.32 -44.54 -10.28
CA ILE A 216 7.55 -44.19 -9.54
C ILE A 216 8.01 -42.81 -9.93
N PHE A 217 8.07 -42.47 -11.22
CA PHE A 217 8.48 -41.11 -11.63
C PHE A 217 7.46 -40.05 -11.26
N LEU A 218 6.16 -40.36 -11.28
CA LEU A 218 5.16 -39.41 -10.73
C LEU A 218 5.43 -39.14 -9.25
N PHE A 219 5.70 -40.18 -8.46
CA PHE A 219 6.05 -40.03 -7.05
C PHE A 219 7.33 -39.17 -6.85
N ILE A 220 8.37 -39.44 -7.66
CA ILE A 220 9.62 -38.65 -7.64
C ILE A 220 9.34 -37.17 -7.93
N VAL A 221 8.54 -36.84 -8.93
CA VAL A 221 8.16 -35.47 -9.28
C VAL A 221 7.40 -34.80 -8.13
N LEU A 222 6.49 -35.53 -7.47
CA LEU A 222 5.75 -35.00 -6.31
C LEU A 222 6.68 -34.73 -5.13
N VAL A 223 7.59 -35.66 -4.82
CA VAL A 223 8.59 -35.52 -3.75
C VAL A 223 9.51 -34.33 -4.05
N PHE A 224 10.01 -34.21 -5.28
CA PHE A 224 10.86 -33.09 -5.68
C PHE A 224 10.13 -31.75 -5.55
N THR A 225 8.86 -31.70 -5.95
CA THR A 225 8.02 -30.49 -5.79
C THR A 225 7.85 -30.13 -4.31
N LEU A 226 7.62 -31.13 -3.44
CA LEU A 226 7.51 -30.94 -2.00
C LEU A 226 8.82 -30.39 -1.41
N ILE A 227 9.97 -30.99 -1.77
CA ILE A 227 11.28 -30.52 -1.35
C ILE A 227 11.50 -29.07 -1.79
N PHE A 228 11.14 -28.73 -3.04
CA PHE A 228 11.25 -27.36 -3.53
C PHE A 228 10.41 -26.38 -2.71
N VAL A 229 9.18 -26.75 -2.34
CA VAL A 229 8.32 -25.93 -1.46
C VAL A 229 8.97 -25.72 -0.09
N LEU A 230 9.61 -26.75 0.48
CA LEU A 230 10.29 -26.66 1.78
C LEU A 230 11.55 -25.79 1.75
N ILE A 231 12.28 -25.75 0.62
CA ILE A 231 13.49 -24.93 0.48
C ILE A 231 13.23 -23.50 -0.03
N LYS A 232 12.02 -23.18 -0.49
CA LYS A 232 11.64 -21.82 -0.95
C LYS A 232 12.10 -20.69 0.01
N PRO A 233 11.94 -20.82 1.35
CA PRO A 233 12.39 -19.78 2.28
C PRO A 233 13.90 -19.54 2.26
N ALA A 234 14.71 -20.60 2.12
CA ALA A 234 16.16 -20.50 2.03
C ALA A 234 16.62 -19.80 0.73
N LEU A 235 15.82 -19.93 -0.34
CA LEU A 235 16.05 -19.29 -1.62
C LEU A 235 15.39 -17.88 -1.71
N HIS A 236 14.82 -17.38 -0.64
CA HIS A 236 14.08 -16.11 -0.59
C HIS A 236 12.83 -16.03 -1.48
N TYR A 237 12.26 -17.17 -1.92
CA TYR A 237 11.00 -17.22 -2.66
C TYR A 237 9.76 -17.28 -1.77
N SER A 238 9.94 -17.40 -0.47
CA SER A 238 8.89 -17.29 0.54
C SER A 238 9.46 -16.83 1.87
N THR A 239 8.59 -16.37 2.77
CA THR A 239 8.96 -15.97 4.14
C THR A 239 8.10 -16.74 5.13
N THR A 240 8.72 -17.65 5.89
CA THR A 240 8.06 -18.35 6.97
C THR A 240 8.18 -17.57 8.29
N TYR A 241 7.37 -17.94 9.28
CA TYR A 241 7.42 -17.36 10.62
C TYR A 241 8.86 -17.38 11.20
N SER A 242 9.52 -18.55 11.16
CA SER A 242 10.87 -18.71 11.69
C SER A 242 11.92 -17.93 10.90
N SER A 243 11.79 -17.87 9.57
CA SER A 243 12.71 -17.07 8.75
C SER A 243 12.54 -15.58 8.98
N LEU A 244 11.31 -15.10 9.22
CA LEU A 244 11.05 -13.69 9.53
C LEU A 244 11.67 -13.28 10.86
N ILE A 245 11.47 -14.07 11.92
CA ILE A 245 12.10 -13.83 13.23
C ILE A 245 13.62 -13.78 13.12
N LYS A 246 14.21 -14.74 12.38
CA LYS A 246 15.65 -14.77 12.16
C LYS A 246 16.17 -13.52 11.44
N ASN A 247 15.44 -13.03 10.44
CA ASN A 247 15.83 -11.84 9.68
C ASN A 247 15.70 -10.55 10.50
N LEU A 248 14.68 -10.41 11.34
CA LEU A 248 14.51 -9.25 12.23
C LEU A 248 15.54 -9.26 13.37
N GLY A 249 15.77 -10.40 13.98
CA GLY A 249 16.91 -10.68 14.88
C GLY A 249 16.77 -10.19 16.32
N LYS A 250 15.72 -9.44 16.67
CA LYS A 250 15.46 -8.95 18.04
C LYS A 250 14.01 -9.20 18.45
N SER A 251 13.81 -9.31 19.77
CA SER A 251 12.45 -9.45 20.34
C SER A 251 12.31 -8.71 21.66
N LEU A 252 11.07 -8.31 21.94
CA LEU A 252 10.62 -7.73 23.20
C LEU A 252 9.31 -8.40 23.56
N THR A 253 9.18 -8.89 24.78
CA THR A 253 7.93 -9.45 25.31
C THR A 253 7.37 -8.50 26.35
N THR A 254 6.11 -8.13 26.18
CA THR A 254 5.36 -7.31 27.12
C THR A 254 4.22 -8.14 27.77
N GLU A 255 3.37 -7.51 28.55
CA GLU A 255 2.23 -8.20 29.15
C GLU A 255 1.29 -8.77 28.08
N HIS A 256 0.99 -7.97 27.03
CA HIS A 256 -0.02 -8.31 26.03
C HIS A 256 0.54 -8.62 24.64
N SER A 257 1.85 -8.49 24.44
CA SER A 257 2.45 -8.65 23.10
C SER A 257 3.79 -9.38 23.10
N VAL A 258 4.07 -10.06 21.99
CA VAL A 258 5.40 -10.54 21.62
C VAL A 258 5.81 -9.79 20.37
N ILE A 259 6.79 -8.92 20.49
CA ILE A 259 7.20 -7.99 19.44
C ILE A 259 8.55 -8.46 18.88
N PHE A 260 8.57 -8.87 17.62
CA PHE A 260 9.80 -9.13 16.87
C PHE A 260 10.13 -7.89 16.05
N TYR A 261 11.35 -7.36 16.19
CA TYR A 261 11.71 -6.11 15.53
C TYR A 261 13.11 -6.18 14.88
N SER A 262 13.30 -5.32 13.89
CA SER A 262 14.56 -5.25 13.14
C SER A 262 15.74 -4.89 14.06
N ASN A 263 16.84 -5.62 13.92
CA ASN A 263 18.08 -5.36 14.63
C ASN A 263 18.75 -4.02 14.25
N LYS A 264 18.23 -3.32 13.24
CA LYS A 264 18.65 -1.97 12.87
C LYS A 264 18.07 -0.90 13.81
N ILE A 265 16.98 -1.20 14.52
CA ILE A 265 16.38 -0.33 15.54
C ILE A 265 17.25 -0.45 16.79
N LYS A 266 17.96 0.62 17.18
CA LYS A 266 18.98 0.61 18.23
C LYS A 266 18.61 1.42 19.47
N ASP A 267 17.64 2.33 19.35
CA ASP A 267 17.26 3.25 20.41
C ASP A 267 16.42 2.53 21.47
N GLU A 268 17.04 2.26 22.64
CA GLU A 268 16.40 1.54 23.74
C GLU A 268 15.17 2.26 24.29
N LYS A 269 15.17 3.62 24.31
CA LYS A 269 14.02 4.40 24.79
C LYS A 269 12.83 4.25 23.86
N GLN A 270 13.06 4.32 22.56
CA GLN A 270 12.03 4.11 21.58
C GLN A 270 11.52 2.66 21.57
N ILE A 271 12.41 1.66 21.82
CA ILE A 271 12.01 0.26 21.97
C ILE A 271 11.14 0.08 23.22
N LYS A 272 11.52 0.70 24.36
CA LYS A 272 10.70 0.68 25.59
C LYS A 272 9.33 1.32 25.33
N LEU A 273 9.28 2.51 24.73
CA LEU A 273 8.05 3.21 24.38
C LEU A 273 7.17 2.37 23.44
N MET A 274 7.77 1.71 22.45
CA MET A 274 7.03 0.81 21.55
C MET A 274 6.36 -0.34 22.32
N GLY A 275 7.03 -0.94 23.30
CA GLY A 275 6.43 -1.95 24.17
C GLY A 275 5.26 -1.40 24.99
N MET A 276 5.45 -0.25 25.61
CA MET A 276 4.40 0.43 26.39
C MET A 276 3.18 0.79 25.51
N MET A 277 3.39 1.26 24.29
CA MET A 277 2.29 1.55 23.36
C MET A 277 1.51 0.30 22.97
N HIS A 278 2.18 -0.86 22.83
CA HIS A 278 1.49 -2.12 22.54
C HIS A 278 0.54 -2.49 23.67
N ASP A 279 0.99 -2.43 24.93
CA ASP A 279 0.15 -2.78 26.07
C ASP A 279 -0.98 -1.77 26.28
N TYR A 280 -0.70 -0.47 26.18
CA TYR A 280 -1.72 0.57 26.29
C TYR A 280 -2.84 0.45 25.25
N PHE A 281 -2.48 0.29 23.99
CA PHE A 281 -3.49 0.17 22.93
C PHE A 281 -4.23 -1.18 22.98
N TYR A 282 -3.56 -2.24 23.43
CA TYR A 282 -4.22 -3.51 23.66
C TYR A 282 -5.35 -3.38 24.69
N GLU A 283 -5.05 -2.79 25.87
CA GLU A 283 -6.05 -2.55 26.91
C GLU A 283 -7.20 -1.68 26.39
N GLN A 284 -6.89 -0.56 25.73
CA GLN A 284 -7.92 0.30 25.16
C GLN A 284 -8.83 -0.40 24.16
N VAL A 285 -8.26 -1.15 23.22
CA VAL A 285 -9.04 -1.85 22.19
C VAL A 285 -9.87 -2.97 22.84
N LYS A 286 -9.29 -3.71 23.79
CA LYS A 286 -9.96 -4.75 24.54
C LYS A 286 -11.18 -4.19 25.28
N ASP A 287 -11.03 -3.06 25.97
CA ASP A 287 -12.10 -2.41 26.71
C ASP A 287 -13.20 -1.88 25.78
N GLU A 288 -12.84 -1.18 24.71
CA GLU A 288 -13.81 -0.66 23.73
C GLU A 288 -14.57 -1.79 23.03
N LEU A 289 -13.91 -2.91 22.74
CA LEU A 289 -14.55 -4.10 22.18
C LEU A 289 -15.21 -5.00 23.26
N LYS A 290 -15.11 -4.67 24.56
CA LYS A 290 -15.61 -5.49 25.67
C LYS A 290 -15.20 -6.95 25.54
N GLN A 291 -13.93 -7.20 25.34
CA GLN A 291 -13.37 -8.55 25.19
C GLN A 291 -12.87 -9.11 26.52
N LYS A 292 -12.94 -10.44 26.65
CA LYS A 292 -12.49 -11.16 27.86
C LYS A 292 -11.15 -11.87 27.67
N SER A 293 -10.73 -12.09 26.43
CA SER A 293 -9.48 -12.81 26.10
C SER A 293 -8.25 -12.01 26.51
N ASN A 294 -7.22 -12.73 26.99
CA ASN A 294 -5.89 -12.19 27.31
C ASN A 294 -4.83 -12.77 26.36
N ARG A 295 -5.21 -13.09 25.13
CA ARG A 295 -4.29 -13.65 24.15
C ARG A 295 -3.27 -12.62 23.70
N LYS A 296 -1.96 -12.90 23.88
CA LYS A 296 -0.88 -12.03 23.41
C LYS A 296 -0.89 -11.89 21.90
N ILE A 297 -0.74 -10.66 21.40
CA ILE A 297 -0.57 -10.36 19.99
C ILE A 297 0.90 -10.55 19.59
N ILE A 298 1.13 -11.03 18.38
CA ILE A 298 2.46 -11.12 17.78
C ILE A 298 2.63 -9.94 16.83
N SER A 299 3.60 -9.07 17.08
CA SER A 299 3.92 -7.93 16.22
C SER A 299 5.26 -8.10 15.54
N PHE A 300 5.31 -7.81 14.24
CA PHE A 300 6.54 -7.74 13.45
C PHE A 300 6.80 -6.29 13.05
N ILE A 301 7.88 -5.71 13.59
CA ILE A 301 8.25 -4.31 13.36
C ILE A 301 9.49 -4.26 12.48
N PHE A 302 9.30 -3.81 11.25
CA PHE A 302 10.37 -3.63 10.27
C PHE A 302 11.03 -2.26 10.47
N PHE A 303 12.30 -2.14 10.09
CA PHE A 303 13.01 -0.87 10.19
C PHE A 303 12.37 0.24 9.33
N ASP A 304 12.05 -0.10 8.08
CA ASP A 304 11.47 0.81 7.09
C ASP A 304 10.57 0.07 6.08
N GLU A 305 9.96 0.83 5.18
CA GLU A 305 9.12 0.31 4.10
C GLU A 305 9.87 -0.65 3.16
N GLU A 306 11.18 -0.46 2.94
CA GLU A 306 11.98 -1.30 2.05
C GLU A 306 12.23 -2.68 2.65
N GLU A 307 12.60 -2.74 3.93
CA GLU A 307 12.73 -4.00 4.67
C GLU A 307 11.39 -4.75 4.75
N LYS A 308 10.30 -4.02 5.04
CA LYS A 308 8.94 -4.58 5.05
C LYS A 308 8.55 -5.14 3.68
N ARG A 309 8.81 -4.44 2.59
CA ARG A 309 8.57 -4.93 1.23
C ARG A 309 9.35 -6.21 0.95
N LYS A 310 10.63 -6.24 1.30
CA LYS A 310 11.52 -7.39 1.04
C LYS A 310 11.10 -8.64 1.80
N LEU A 311 10.76 -8.52 3.09
CA LEU A 311 10.50 -9.66 3.96
C LEU A 311 9.02 -10.07 4.01
N PHE A 312 8.11 -9.12 3.81
CA PHE A 312 6.67 -9.32 3.96
C PHE A 312 5.89 -9.15 2.66
N GLY A 313 6.33 -8.26 1.75
CA GLY A 313 5.67 -8.03 0.46
C GLY A 313 4.71 -6.83 0.45
N SER A 314 4.85 -5.90 1.41
CA SER A 314 4.16 -4.62 1.40
C SER A 314 5.11 -3.52 1.89
N ALA A 315 5.20 -2.41 1.17
CA ALA A 315 5.92 -1.24 1.63
C ALA A 315 4.99 -0.30 2.40
N LYS A 316 3.97 0.23 1.73
CA LYS A 316 3.12 1.30 2.27
C LYS A 316 2.03 0.81 3.22
N ALA A 317 1.36 -0.29 2.88
CA ALA A 317 0.28 -0.80 3.71
C ALA A 317 0.84 -1.52 4.95
N ASN A 318 0.34 -1.16 6.13
CA ASN A 318 0.43 -1.98 7.31
C ASN A 318 -0.68 -3.03 7.25
N VAL A 319 -0.49 -4.17 7.87
CA VAL A 319 -1.41 -5.30 7.66
C VAL A 319 -1.49 -6.15 8.93
N SER A 320 -2.67 -6.60 9.24
CA SER A 320 -2.92 -7.66 10.23
C SER A 320 -3.32 -8.97 9.56
N LYS A 321 -2.94 -10.07 10.16
CA LYS A 321 -3.48 -11.41 9.88
C LYS A 321 -4.22 -11.93 11.10
N PRO A 322 -5.52 -11.61 11.24
CA PRO A 322 -6.30 -11.91 12.43
C PRO A 322 -6.31 -13.40 12.79
N TRP A 323 -6.33 -14.29 11.78
CA TRP A 323 -6.31 -15.74 11.97
C TRP A 323 -4.98 -16.27 12.52
N LEU A 324 -3.86 -15.54 12.27
CA LEU A 324 -2.55 -15.85 12.83
C LEU A 324 -2.26 -15.08 14.12
N ASN A 325 -3.12 -14.13 14.49
CA ASN A 325 -2.92 -13.20 15.61
C ASN A 325 -1.64 -12.36 15.43
N GLN A 326 -1.40 -11.87 14.21
CA GLN A 326 -0.14 -11.21 13.80
C GLN A 326 -0.40 -9.83 13.19
N ILE A 327 0.52 -8.89 13.49
CA ILE A 327 0.55 -7.52 12.99
C ILE A 327 1.91 -7.28 12.30
N TYR A 328 1.90 -6.52 11.19
CA TYR A 328 3.09 -6.24 10.36
C TYR A 328 3.15 -4.74 10.06
N ILE A 329 4.07 -4.03 10.71
CA ILE A 329 4.16 -2.56 10.67
C ILE A 329 5.63 -2.15 10.49
N ASP A 330 5.91 -1.04 9.77
CA ASP A 330 7.23 -0.42 9.79
C ASP A 330 7.37 0.56 10.97
N PHE A 331 8.61 0.73 11.44
CA PHE A 331 8.94 1.53 12.61
C PHE A 331 8.59 3.02 12.44
N ASN A 332 8.58 3.55 11.21
CA ASN A 332 8.24 4.94 10.97
C ASN A 332 6.74 5.21 11.08
N SER A 333 5.91 4.19 10.93
CA SER A 333 4.44 4.29 10.94
C SER A 333 3.77 3.69 12.18
N TYR A 334 4.51 2.98 13.06
CA TYR A 334 3.89 2.21 14.15
C TYR A 334 3.05 3.04 15.11
N THR A 335 3.47 4.25 15.45
CA THR A 335 2.74 5.13 16.38
C THR A 335 1.34 5.49 15.89
N ARG A 336 1.13 5.50 14.58
CA ARG A 336 -0.16 5.83 13.95
C ARG A 336 -0.99 4.60 13.61
N ALA A 337 -0.34 3.51 13.18
CA ALA A 337 -1.03 2.33 12.67
C ALA A 337 -1.31 1.27 13.73
N LEU A 338 -0.58 1.25 14.85
CA LEU A 338 -0.61 0.14 15.80
C LEU A 338 -2.01 -0.12 16.38
N LYS A 339 -2.72 0.92 16.83
CA LYS A 339 -4.08 0.75 17.38
C LYS A 339 -5.04 0.19 16.33
N HIS A 340 -4.96 0.68 15.09
CA HIS A 340 -5.76 0.22 13.96
C HIS A 340 -5.57 -1.28 13.71
N GLU A 341 -4.31 -1.73 13.58
CA GLU A 341 -3.98 -3.13 13.31
C GLU A 341 -4.33 -4.06 14.48
N MET A 342 -4.26 -3.55 15.72
CA MET A 342 -4.72 -4.28 16.89
C MET A 342 -6.22 -4.55 16.88
N VAL A 343 -7.02 -3.60 16.39
CA VAL A 343 -8.48 -3.81 16.27
C VAL A 343 -8.77 -4.99 15.36
N HIS A 344 -8.12 -5.08 14.19
CA HIS A 344 -8.30 -6.24 13.29
C HIS A 344 -7.95 -7.54 13.99
N THR A 345 -6.85 -7.57 14.74
CA THR A 345 -6.38 -8.76 15.40
C THR A 345 -7.31 -9.18 16.53
N LEU A 346 -7.75 -8.24 17.38
CA LEU A 346 -8.67 -8.52 18.47
C LEU A 346 -10.08 -8.83 17.96
N ALA A 347 -10.58 -8.16 16.92
CA ALA A 347 -11.88 -8.48 16.30
C ALA A 347 -11.97 -9.91 15.76
N SER A 348 -10.85 -10.63 15.63
CA SER A 348 -10.81 -12.05 15.26
C SER A 348 -11.64 -12.97 16.18
N GLU A 349 -11.92 -12.56 17.42
CA GLU A 349 -12.69 -13.35 18.37
C GLU A 349 -14.17 -13.50 17.98
N PHE A 350 -14.72 -12.51 17.28
CA PHE A 350 -16.09 -12.55 16.78
C PHE A 350 -16.19 -12.63 15.25
N GLY A 351 -15.07 -12.85 14.56
CA GLY A 351 -15.04 -13.11 13.12
C GLY A 351 -15.66 -14.46 12.75
N ALA A 352 -16.23 -14.57 11.55
CA ALA A 352 -17.03 -15.71 11.11
C ALA A 352 -16.35 -16.64 10.09
N THR A 353 -15.26 -16.21 9.44
CA THR A 353 -14.59 -16.95 8.37
C THR A 353 -13.33 -17.68 8.83
N LEU A 354 -12.73 -18.48 7.97
CA LEU A 354 -11.39 -19.06 8.22
C LEU A 354 -10.32 -17.99 8.49
N PHE A 355 -10.48 -16.80 7.89
CA PHE A 355 -9.61 -15.64 8.12
C PHE A 355 -10.01 -14.84 9.39
N LYS A 356 -11.00 -15.30 10.15
CA LYS A 356 -11.53 -14.65 11.36
C LYS A 356 -11.94 -13.19 11.13
N ILE A 357 -12.48 -12.91 9.96
CA ILE A 357 -13.11 -11.64 9.60
C ILE A 357 -14.60 -11.86 9.30
N ASN A 358 -15.30 -10.83 8.85
CA ASN A 358 -16.72 -10.88 8.56
C ASN A 358 -17.10 -11.92 7.48
N LYS A 359 -18.34 -12.42 7.54
CA LYS A 359 -18.85 -13.51 6.68
C LYS A 359 -18.68 -13.24 5.16
N ASN A 360 -18.86 -12.00 4.73
CA ASN A 360 -18.90 -11.65 3.30
C ASN A 360 -17.59 -11.06 2.77
N PHE A 361 -16.49 -11.14 3.53
CA PHE A 361 -15.20 -10.52 3.17
C PHE A 361 -15.34 -9.05 2.76
N ASN A 362 -16.22 -8.29 3.46
CA ASN A 362 -16.53 -6.91 3.13
C ASN A 362 -15.51 -5.96 3.76
N PRO A 363 -14.66 -5.27 2.97
CA PRO A 363 -13.64 -4.37 3.49
C PRO A 363 -14.23 -3.21 4.29
N SER A 364 -15.42 -2.70 3.92
CA SER A 364 -16.05 -1.59 4.64
C SER A 364 -16.41 -1.96 6.07
N VAL A 365 -16.71 -3.23 6.34
CA VAL A 365 -17.02 -3.72 7.68
C VAL A 365 -15.74 -3.89 8.49
N VAL A 366 -14.70 -4.45 7.87
CA VAL A 366 -13.40 -4.71 8.53
C VAL A 366 -12.71 -3.39 8.87
N GLU A 367 -12.53 -2.52 7.87
CA GLU A 367 -11.85 -1.23 8.02
C GLU A 367 -12.71 -0.21 8.80
N GLY A 368 -14.03 -0.28 8.63
CA GLY A 368 -14.96 0.57 9.36
C GLY A 368 -14.89 0.38 10.87
N LEU A 369 -14.82 -0.86 11.34
CA LEU A 369 -14.64 -1.15 12.77
C LEU A 369 -13.28 -0.66 13.27
N ALA A 370 -12.21 -0.92 12.53
CA ALA A 370 -10.86 -0.52 12.92
C ALA A 370 -10.74 1.00 13.04
N MET A 371 -11.18 1.75 12.04
CA MET A 371 -11.20 3.21 12.06
C MET A 371 -12.10 3.80 13.18
N ALA A 372 -13.22 3.14 13.48
CA ALA A 372 -14.14 3.59 14.53
C ALA A 372 -13.55 3.45 15.93
N ILE A 373 -12.83 2.36 16.20
CA ILE A 373 -12.18 2.10 17.50
C ILE A 373 -10.86 2.86 17.63
N GLU A 374 -10.08 2.97 16.54
CA GLU A 374 -8.92 3.86 16.49
C GLU A 374 -9.32 5.29 16.79
N ASN A 375 -10.42 5.74 16.16
CA ASN A 375 -11.07 7.05 16.29
C ASN A 375 -10.09 8.22 16.19
N ASN A 376 -9.11 8.08 15.29
CA ASN A 376 -8.12 9.12 15.00
C ASN A 376 -7.88 9.21 13.48
N PHE A 377 -8.04 10.40 12.95
CA PHE A 377 -7.70 10.74 11.58
C PHE A 377 -7.03 12.12 11.58
N ASP A 378 -5.72 12.16 11.32
CA ASP A 378 -4.95 13.40 11.26
C ASP A 378 -5.07 14.27 12.56
N ASP A 379 -4.85 13.61 13.69
CA ASP A 379 -4.95 14.21 15.05
C ASP A 379 -6.39 14.64 15.44
N TYR A 380 -7.44 14.20 14.71
CA TYR A 380 -8.85 14.46 15.02
C TYR A 380 -9.69 13.18 15.09
N PRO A 381 -10.80 13.17 15.87
CA PRO A 381 -11.76 12.07 15.81
C PRO A 381 -12.33 11.88 14.39
N VAL A 382 -12.62 10.62 14.01
CA VAL A 382 -13.04 10.26 12.64
C VAL A 382 -14.28 11.03 12.15
N HIS A 383 -15.19 11.42 13.04
CA HIS A 383 -16.37 12.22 12.71
C HIS A 383 -16.01 13.61 12.16
N TYR A 384 -14.90 14.21 12.63
CA TYR A 384 -14.41 15.48 12.12
C TYR A 384 -14.12 15.41 10.62
N ALA A 385 -13.33 14.43 10.19
CA ALA A 385 -12.99 14.25 8.78
C ALA A 385 -14.24 13.94 7.93
N ALA A 386 -15.15 13.10 8.43
CA ALA A 386 -16.41 12.80 7.75
C ALA A 386 -17.31 14.03 7.57
N LYS A 387 -17.38 14.91 8.58
CA LYS A 387 -18.13 16.17 8.49
C LYS A 387 -17.50 17.14 7.49
N ILE A 388 -16.18 17.28 7.48
CA ILE A 388 -15.45 18.10 6.48
C ILE A 388 -15.77 17.61 5.06
N ALA A 389 -15.77 16.27 4.82
CA ALA A 389 -16.17 15.68 3.54
C ALA A 389 -17.63 16.01 3.19
N TYR A 390 -18.53 15.77 4.12
CA TYR A 390 -19.99 15.97 3.95
C TYR A 390 -20.33 17.43 3.58
N ASP A 391 -19.79 18.41 4.31
CA ASP A 391 -20.03 19.82 4.07
C ASP A 391 -19.40 20.35 2.78
N SER A 392 -18.38 19.66 2.29
CA SER A 392 -17.71 19.96 1.01
C SER A 392 -18.35 19.28 -0.19
N GLY A 393 -19.48 18.58 0.01
CA GLY A 393 -20.20 17.90 -1.05
C GLY A 393 -19.62 16.56 -1.47
N ILE A 394 -18.57 16.06 -0.77
CA ILE A 394 -18.01 14.73 -0.99
C ILE A 394 -18.86 13.72 -0.23
N ARG A 395 -19.87 13.17 -0.91
CA ARG A 395 -20.83 12.25 -0.30
C ARG A 395 -20.69 10.85 -0.89
N VAL A 396 -20.84 9.83 -0.05
CA VAL A 396 -20.87 8.42 -0.45
C VAL A 396 -22.27 7.86 -0.27
N GLN A 397 -22.67 6.95 -1.16
CA GLN A 397 -23.84 6.11 -0.95
C GLN A 397 -23.43 4.93 -0.08
N LEU A 398 -23.86 4.90 1.19
CA LEU A 398 -23.46 3.84 2.14
C LEU A 398 -23.79 2.45 1.60
N LYS A 399 -24.95 2.28 0.95
CA LYS A 399 -25.32 1.02 0.30
C LYS A 399 -24.29 0.54 -0.73
N LYS A 400 -23.70 1.44 -1.51
CA LYS A 400 -22.60 1.10 -2.44
C LYS A 400 -21.31 0.85 -1.67
N LEU A 401 -20.97 1.69 -0.70
CA LEU A 401 -19.74 1.56 0.11
C LEU A 401 -19.69 0.19 0.78
N PHE A 402 -20.81 -0.26 1.35
CA PHE A 402 -20.92 -1.56 2.04
C PHE A 402 -21.25 -2.73 1.10
N ASN A 403 -21.13 -2.57 -0.20
CA ASN A 403 -21.29 -3.65 -1.17
C ASN A 403 -19.92 -4.15 -1.69
N GLY A 404 -19.26 -5.00 -0.91
CA GLY A 404 -18.05 -5.74 -1.30
C GLY A 404 -16.92 -4.87 -1.85
N ILE A 405 -16.47 -5.16 -3.06
CA ILE A 405 -15.31 -4.50 -3.69
C ILE A 405 -15.50 -3.02 -4.02
N ASN A 406 -16.73 -2.50 -3.93
CA ASN A 406 -16.99 -1.08 -4.19
C ASN A 406 -16.29 -0.15 -3.17
N PHE A 407 -15.82 -0.69 -2.04
CA PHE A 407 -14.93 0.01 -1.11
C PHE A 407 -13.70 0.62 -1.83
N PHE A 408 -13.14 -0.11 -2.79
CA PHE A 408 -11.95 0.31 -3.55
C PHE A 408 -12.26 1.21 -4.76
N SER A 409 -13.53 1.47 -5.07
CA SER A 409 -13.92 2.33 -6.19
C SER A 409 -13.66 3.82 -5.92
N ASN A 410 -13.69 4.23 -4.65
CA ASN A 410 -13.37 5.57 -4.21
C ASN A 410 -11.87 5.68 -3.88
N TYR A 411 -11.37 6.92 -3.77
CA TYR A 411 -10.08 7.14 -3.12
C TYR A 411 -10.13 6.59 -1.70
N SER A 412 -9.11 5.85 -1.30
CA SER A 412 -9.12 5.06 -0.06
C SER A 412 -9.55 5.86 1.17
N THR A 413 -9.01 7.07 1.35
CA THR A 413 -9.35 7.95 2.48
C THR A 413 -10.85 8.20 2.61
N ILE A 414 -11.58 8.37 1.49
CA ILE A 414 -13.04 8.57 1.51
C ILE A 414 -13.74 7.34 2.09
N SER A 415 -13.37 6.15 1.60
CA SER A 415 -13.98 4.90 2.04
C SER A 415 -13.69 4.61 3.52
N TYR A 416 -12.44 4.79 3.94
CA TYR A 416 -12.01 4.58 5.34
C TYR A 416 -12.71 5.54 6.30
N VAL A 417 -12.73 6.84 5.99
CA VAL A 417 -13.31 7.86 6.86
C VAL A 417 -14.82 7.67 6.99
N TYR A 418 -15.54 7.45 5.88
CA TYR A 418 -16.99 7.26 5.97
C TYR A 418 -17.37 5.92 6.62
N ALA A 419 -16.68 4.84 6.32
CA ALA A 419 -16.92 3.56 6.99
C ALA A 419 -16.62 3.66 8.50
N GLY A 420 -15.49 4.25 8.88
CA GLY A 420 -15.11 4.44 10.28
C GLY A 420 -16.07 5.33 11.05
N SER A 421 -16.42 6.49 10.46
CA SER A 421 -17.35 7.43 11.07
C SER A 421 -18.76 6.82 11.22
N PHE A 422 -19.23 6.05 10.22
CA PHE A 422 -20.50 5.36 10.32
C PHE A 422 -20.48 4.27 11.39
N PHE A 423 -19.40 3.46 11.47
CA PHE A 423 -19.25 2.47 12.55
C PHE A 423 -19.17 3.12 13.94
N ARG A 424 -18.46 4.25 14.07
CA ARG A 424 -18.40 5.00 15.33
C ARG A 424 -19.81 5.46 15.74
N TYR A 425 -20.59 6.01 14.80
CA TYR A 425 -21.99 6.37 15.01
C TYR A 425 -22.82 5.16 15.48
N LEU A 426 -22.62 3.99 14.86
CA LEU A 426 -23.34 2.78 15.27
C LEU A 426 -22.94 2.31 16.67
N ILE A 427 -21.66 2.40 17.04
CA ILE A 427 -21.18 2.06 18.39
C ILE A 427 -21.82 2.99 19.43
N ASP A 428 -21.78 4.29 19.16
CA ASP A 428 -22.26 5.30 20.12
C ASP A 428 -23.79 5.26 20.33
N ASN A 429 -24.57 4.93 19.30
CA ASN A 429 -26.03 4.97 19.37
C ASN A 429 -26.68 3.59 19.59
N TYR A 430 -26.02 2.50 19.18
CA TYR A 430 -26.61 1.15 19.24
C TYR A 430 -25.80 0.18 20.11
N GLY A 431 -24.61 0.57 20.53
CA GLY A 431 -23.71 -0.20 21.38
C GLY A 431 -22.86 -1.22 20.64
N ILE A 432 -21.70 -1.56 21.26
CA ILE A 432 -20.68 -2.41 20.64
C ILE A 432 -21.16 -3.84 20.36
N GLU A 433 -22.05 -4.39 21.17
CA GLU A 433 -22.52 -5.78 20.99
C GLU A 433 -23.32 -5.97 19.69
N LYS A 434 -24.17 -5.00 19.32
CA LYS A 434 -24.86 -5.03 18.02
C LYS A 434 -23.89 -4.85 16.85
N VAL A 435 -22.85 -4.04 17.04
CA VAL A 435 -21.80 -3.86 16.03
C VAL A 435 -20.97 -5.13 15.85
N LYS A 436 -20.63 -5.87 16.92
CA LYS A 436 -19.99 -7.19 16.82
C LYS A 436 -20.86 -8.19 16.06
N GLN A 437 -22.17 -8.22 16.34
CA GLN A 437 -23.12 -9.05 15.61
C GLN A 437 -23.11 -8.71 14.12
N PHE A 438 -23.14 -7.41 13.79
CA PHE A 438 -23.07 -6.92 12.41
C PHE A 438 -21.72 -7.27 11.77
N TYR A 439 -20.60 -7.09 12.47
CA TYR A 439 -19.29 -7.48 11.98
C TYR A 439 -19.27 -8.96 11.58
N LYS A 440 -19.87 -9.84 12.40
CA LYS A 440 -19.93 -11.27 12.15
C LYS A 440 -20.76 -11.62 10.92
N ASN A 441 -22.01 -11.13 10.83
CA ASN A 441 -23.01 -11.58 9.86
C ASN A 441 -23.16 -10.68 8.63
N SER A 442 -22.69 -9.43 8.71
CA SER A 442 -22.82 -8.39 7.67
C SER A 442 -24.27 -8.06 7.29
N ASP A 443 -25.22 -8.24 8.23
CA ASP A 443 -26.65 -8.01 8.03
C ASP A 443 -27.17 -6.91 8.97
N PHE A 444 -27.54 -5.77 8.39
CA PHE A 444 -28.06 -4.61 9.11
C PHE A 444 -29.42 -4.90 9.78
N ASN A 445 -30.33 -5.57 9.08
CA ASN A 445 -31.66 -5.84 9.59
C ASN A 445 -31.63 -6.75 10.83
N THR A 446 -30.80 -7.79 10.77
CA THR A 446 -30.63 -8.70 11.92
C THR A 446 -30.02 -8.00 13.11
N SER A 447 -29.00 -7.16 12.88
CA SER A 447 -28.20 -6.56 13.95
C SER A 447 -28.85 -5.31 14.56
N PHE A 448 -29.45 -4.45 13.74
CA PHE A 448 -29.97 -3.14 14.18
C PHE A 448 -31.48 -3.00 14.08
N LYS A 449 -32.20 -3.99 13.50
CA LYS A 449 -33.63 -3.93 13.19
C LYS A 449 -34.00 -2.78 12.23
N LYS A 450 -33.05 -2.36 11.40
CA LYS A 450 -33.15 -1.29 10.40
C LYS A 450 -32.34 -1.65 9.17
N ASN A 451 -32.75 -1.17 8.01
CA ASN A 451 -31.98 -1.30 6.79
C ASN A 451 -30.86 -0.24 6.72
N ILE A 452 -29.95 -0.38 5.76
CA ILE A 452 -28.81 0.53 5.59
C ILE A 452 -29.25 1.95 5.18
N ASP A 453 -30.36 2.11 4.46
CA ASP A 453 -30.85 3.41 4.02
C ASP A 453 -31.40 4.21 5.21
N ASP A 454 -32.14 3.57 6.14
CA ASP A 454 -32.62 4.18 7.38
C ASP A 454 -31.47 4.61 8.29
N LEU A 455 -30.52 3.69 8.54
CA LEU A 455 -29.32 3.99 9.33
C LEU A 455 -28.46 5.07 8.69
N GLY A 456 -28.37 5.08 7.38
CA GLY A 456 -27.67 6.10 6.62
C GLY A 456 -28.31 7.50 6.76
N ASN A 457 -29.64 7.57 6.70
CA ASN A 457 -30.39 8.81 6.91
C ASN A 457 -30.18 9.35 8.34
N GLU A 458 -30.19 8.49 9.35
CA GLU A 458 -29.89 8.88 10.73
C GLU A 458 -28.46 9.39 10.87
N TYR A 459 -27.49 8.68 10.31
CA TYR A 459 -26.08 9.06 10.34
C TYR A 459 -25.82 10.38 9.65
N PHE A 460 -26.35 10.61 8.45
CA PHE A 460 -26.17 11.88 7.76
C PHE A 460 -26.87 13.04 8.45
N ARG A 461 -28.00 12.79 9.12
CA ARG A 461 -28.65 13.77 9.99
C ARG A 461 -27.78 14.07 11.23
N PHE A 462 -27.13 13.08 11.80
CA PHE A 462 -26.14 13.28 12.87
C PHE A 462 -24.97 14.13 12.38
N LEU A 463 -24.33 13.80 11.25
CA LEU A 463 -23.25 14.57 10.69
C LEU A 463 -23.66 16.03 10.43
N SER A 464 -24.86 16.26 9.90
CA SER A 464 -25.34 17.62 9.61
C SER A 464 -25.39 18.53 10.86
N LYS A 465 -25.62 17.95 12.04
CA LYS A 465 -25.73 18.67 13.30
C LYS A 465 -24.40 18.97 13.99
N LEU A 466 -23.30 18.33 13.56
CA LEU A 466 -21.99 18.62 14.14
C LEU A 466 -21.55 20.07 13.84
N ASN A 467 -21.14 20.78 14.88
CA ASN A 467 -20.67 22.15 14.75
C ASN A 467 -19.17 22.19 14.39
N ILE A 468 -18.86 22.03 13.12
CA ILE A 468 -17.49 22.11 12.57
C ILE A 468 -17.50 23.15 11.46
N LYS A 469 -16.53 24.08 11.50
CA LYS A 469 -16.39 25.11 10.45
C LYS A 469 -16.07 24.43 9.11
N LYS A 470 -16.89 24.75 8.10
CA LYS A 470 -16.66 24.26 6.74
C LYS A 470 -15.30 24.71 6.22
N ASN A 471 -14.52 23.76 5.72
CA ASN A 471 -13.22 24.03 5.08
C ASN A 471 -13.07 23.18 3.81
N PRO A 472 -13.43 23.72 2.62
CA PRO A 472 -13.32 23.01 1.35
C PRO A 472 -11.86 22.66 0.98
N ASP A 473 -10.89 23.45 1.42
CA ASP A 473 -9.49 23.24 1.10
C ASP A 473 -8.90 22.08 1.93
N LYS A 474 -9.30 21.96 3.19
CA LYS A 474 -9.02 20.77 4.01
C LYS A 474 -9.65 19.51 3.39
N ALA A 475 -10.88 19.62 2.88
CA ALA A 475 -11.52 18.49 2.18
C ALA A 475 -10.76 18.07 0.92
N LYS A 476 -10.27 19.03 0.11
CA LYS A 476 -9.43 18.71 -1.06
C LYS A 476 -8.13 18.04 -0.63
N LEU A 477 -7.48 18.52 0.43
CA LEU A 477 -6.27 17.90 0.95
C LEU A 477 -6.51 16.44 1.35
N TYR A 478 -7.55 16.16 2.12
CA TYR A 478 -7.83 14.83 2.63
C TYR A 478 -8.35 13.87 1.56
N PHE A 479 -9.16 14.34 0.63
CA PHE A 479 -9.97 13.51 -0.26
C PHE A 479 -9.68 13.69 -1.74
N GLY A 480 -8.77 14.60 -2.12
CA GLY A 480 -8.45 14.93 -3.51
C GLY A 480 -7.49 13.94 -4.21
N GLY A 481 -7.19 12.80 -3.61
CA GLY A 481 -6.35 11.78 -4.22
C GLY A 481 -7.06 10.97 -5.31
N LYS A 482 -6.26 10.28 -6.15
CA LYS A 482 -6.77 9.37 -7.18
C LYS A 482 -6.49 7.91 -6.82
N THR A 483 -7.43 7.02 -7.09
CA THR A 483 -7.19 5.57 -7.01
C THR A 483 -6.19 5.14 -8.07
N ILE A 484 -5.48 4.02 -7.86
CA ILE A 484 -4.56 3.46 -8.86
C ILE A 484 -5.28 3.17 -10.19
N PHE A 485 -6.56 2.83 -10.14
CA PHE A 485 -7.38 2.57 -11.32
C PHE A 485 -7.68 3.80 -12.19
N LYS A 486 -7.51 5.02 -11.63
CA LYS A 486 -7.69 6.31 -12.32
C LYS A 486 -6.36 6.98 -12.70
N LYS A 487 -5.23 6.40 -12.31
CA LYS A 487 -3.90 6.90 -12.69
C LYS A 487 -3.52 6.43 -14.09
N ILE A 488 -2.76 7.25 -14.80
CA ILE A 488 -2.23 6.93 -16.12
C ILE A 488 -0.92 6.18 -15.94
N CYS A 489 -0.75 5.02 -16.56
CA CYS A 489 0.46 4.20 -16.56
C CYS A 489 1.09 4.00 -15.15
N PRO A 490 0.32 3.65 -14.09
CA PRO A 490 0.82 3.75 -12.70
C PRO A 490 2.08 2.92 -12.47
N ARG A 491 2.20 1.73 -13.04
CA ARG A 491 3.37 0.84 -12.88
C ARG A 491 4.64 1.42 -13.47
N SER A 492 4.58 1.84 -14.74
CA SER A 492 5.72 2.45 -15.42
C SER A 492 6.13 3.77 -14.77
N ALA A 493 5.15 4.61 -14.41
CA ALA A 493 5.41 5.88 -13.74
C ALA A 493 6.09 5.68 -12.37
N ALA A 494 5.62 4.74 -11.56
CA ALA A 494 6.21 4.46 -10.25
C ALA A 494 7.66 3.94 -10.37
N GLU A 495 7.92 3.00 -11.26
CA GLU A 495 9.26 2.44 -11.49
C GLU A 495 10.24 3.50 -12.01
N GLU A 496 9.85 4.26 -13.04
CA GLU A 496 10.71 5.31 -13.60
C GLU A 496 10.92 6.45 -12.57
N THR A 497 9.91 6.79 -11.74
CA THR A 497 10.03 7.77 -10.64
C THR A 497 11.07 7.33 -9.62
N LYS A 498 11.08 6.06 -9.23
CA LYS A 498 12.12 5.53 -8.33
C LYS A 498 13.53 5.67 -8.94
N ARG A 499 13.68 5.36 -10.23
CA ARG A 499 14.96 5.54 -10.93
C ARG A 499 15.39 7.00 -10.97
N ALA A 500 14.46 7.91 -11.28
CA ALA A 500 14.73 9.34 -11.30
C ALA A 500 15.12 9.88 -9.92
N MET A 501 14.43 9.43 -8.86
CA MET A 501 14.75 9.77 -7.47
C MET A 501 16.13 9.23 -7.05
N ASN A 502 16.52 8.05 -7.52
CA ASN A 502 17.85 7.50 -7.24
C ASN A 502 18.97 8.36 -7.89
N TYR A 503 18.76 8.87 -9.11
CA TYR A 503 19.68 9.84 -9.70
C TYR A 503 19.73 11.14 -8.89
N TYR A 504 18.59 11.64 -8.46
CA TYR A 504 18.50 12.84 -7.61
C TYR A 504 19.29 12.68 -6.31
N LYS A 505 19.08 11.56 -5.59
CA LYS A 505 19.80 11.26 -4.33
C LYS A 505 21.32 11.13 -4.53
N LYS A 506 21.77 10.67 -5.69
CA LYS A 506 23.20 10.58 -6.06
C LYS A 506 23.77 11.91 -6.58
N GLY A 507 22.99 13.00 -6.58
CA GLY A 507 23.43 14.31 -7.09
C GLY A 507 23.45 14.44 -8.62
N ASN A 508 23.01 13.41 -9.36
CA ASN A 508 22.93 13.48 -10.83
C ASN A 508 21.60 14.14 -11.25
N PHE A 509 21.52 15.45 -11.03
CA PHE A 509 20.29 16.21 -11.26
C PHE A 509 19.92 16.31 -12.74
N SER A 510 20.88 16.28 -13.66
CA SER A 510 20.59 16.32 -15.11
C SER A 510 19.88 15.07 -15.59
N GLN A 511 20.31 13.87 -15.15
CA GLN A 511 19.60 12.63 -15.49
C GLN A 511 18.25 12.53 -14.78
N SER A 512 18.18 13.04 -13.55
CA SER A 512 16.93 13.13 -12.80
C SER A 512 15.91 14.01 -13.52
N GLU A 513 16.30 15.23 -13.95
CA GLU A 513 15.48 16.15 -14.74
C GLU A 513 14.90 15.48 -15.99
N LYS A 514 15.77 14.84 -16.79
CA LYS A 514 15.36 14.15 -18.03
C LYS A 514 14.32 13.08 -17.79
N LEU A 515 14.52 12.25 -16.75
CA LEU A 515 13.58 11.19 -16.43
C LEU A 515 12.27 11.74 -15.90
N PHE A 516 12.28 12.68 -14.96
CA PHE A 516 11.06 13.28 -14.45
C PHE A 516 10.27 14.00 -15.53
N SER A 517 10.94 14.73 -16.44
CA SER A 517 10.29 15.36 -17.61
C SER A 517 9.63 14.30 -18.50
N LYS A 518 10.32 13.20 -18.80
CA LYS A 518 9.77 12.09 -19.58
C LYS A 518 8.51 11.51 -18.89
N ILE A 519 8.56 11.24 -17.57
CA ILE A 519 7.43 10.69 -16.83
C ILE A 519 6.25 11.65 -16.85
N TYR A 520 6.51 12.95 -16.62
CA TYR A 520 5.46 13.96 -16.61
C TYR A 520 4.73 14.06 -17.95
N ASN A 521 5.46 13.91 -19.06
CA ASN A 521 4.87 13.98 -20.38
C ASN A 521 3.83 12.89 -20.68
N TYR A 522 3.94 11.69 -20.08
CA TYR A 522 2.97 10.62 -20.33
C TYR A 522 2.04 10.32 -19.17
N ALA A 523 2.40 10.68 -17.93
CA ALA A 523 1.61 10.29 -16.75
C ALA A 523 1.08 11.47 -15.92
N GLU A 524 1.64 12.68 -16.10
CA GLU A 524 1.26 13.92 -15.39
C GLU A 524 1.07 13.72 -13.87
N THR A 525 2.00 12.98 -13.23
CA THR A 525 1.92 12.73 -11.80
C THR A 525 2.50 13.88 -10.97
N TYR A 526 2.01 14.03 -9.74
CA TYR A 526 2.59 14.97 -8.77
C TYR A 526 4.08 14.69 -8.52
N GLU A 527 4.44 13.42 -8.34
CA GLU A 527 5.81 12.99 -8.05
C GLU A 527 6.77 13.38 -9.17
N SER A 528 6.34 13.23 -10.44
CA SER A 528 7.15 13.63 -11.59
C SER A 528 7.25 15.15 -11.73
N LEU A 529 6.18 15.89 -11.47
CA LEU A 529 6.21 17.36 -11.47
C LEU A 529 7.13 17.90 -10.38
N SER A 530 6.92 17.46 -9.15
CA SER A 530 7.73 17.89 -7.99
C SER A 530 9.21 17.51 -8.18
N GLY A 531 9.50 16.29 -8.65
CA GLY A 531 10.85 15.84 -8.94
C GLY A 531 11.53 16.65 -10.06
N LEU A 532 10.79 17.00 -11.11
CA LEU A 532 11.29 17.87 -12.19
C LEU A 532 11.64 19.26 -11.68
N ILE A 533 10.73 19.90 -10.96
CA ILE A 533 10.95 21.24 -10.39
C ILE A 533 12.15 21.24 -9.43
N ASN A 534 12.24 20.27 -8.54
CA ASN A 534 13.37 20.15 -7.62
C ASN A 534 14.70 19.94 -8.36
N SER A 535 14.69 19.13 -9.45
CA SER A 535 15.88 18.91 -10.27
C SER A 535 16.32 20.18 -11.01
N LEU A 536 15.37 20.94 -11.57
CA LEU A 536 15.63 22.24 -12.22
C LEU A 536 16.23 23.25 -11.23
N MET A 537 15.67 23.33 -10.01
CA MET A 537 16.21 24.22 -8.96
C MET A 537 17.64 23.84 -8.54
N LYS A 538 17.96 22.53 -8.46
CA LYS A 538 19.32 22.06 -8.17
C LYS A 538 20.30 22.35 -9.30
N LEU A 539 19.82 22.45 -10.54
CA LEU A 539 20.60 22.83 -11.73
C LEU A 539 20.69 24.35 -11.94
N ASN A 540 20.15 25.15 -11.01
CA ASN A 540 20.01 26.63 -11.12
C ASN A 540 19.16 27.10 -12.30
N LYS A 541 18.31 26.26 -12.89
CA LYS A 541 17.34 26.57 -13.96
C LYS A 541 16.04 27.14 -13.36
N ASN A 542 16.16 28.14 -12.48
CA ASN A 542 15.04 28.61 -11.65
C ASN A 542 13.91 29.26 -12.47
N LEU A 543 14.25 29.98 -13.55
CA LEU A 543 13.24 30.58 -14.44
C LEU A 543 12.46 29.55 -15.23
N GLU A 544 13.10 28.43 -15.64
CA GLU A 544 12.40 27.30 -16.27
C GLU A 544 11.46 26.62 -15.28
N ALA A 545 11.93 26.41 -14.03
CA ALA A 545 11.11 25.84 -12.94
C ALA A 545 9.86 26.70 -12.69
N GLU A 546 10.00 28.02 -12.63
CA GLU A 546 8.89 28.96 -12.47
C GLU A 546 7.89 28.86 -13.62
N LYS A 547 8.36 29.03 -14.85
CA LYS A 547 7.51 28.99 -16.06
C LYS A 547 6.74 27.66 -16.17
N PHE A 548 7.41 26.54 -15.85
CA PHE A 548 6.81 25.24 -15.93
C PHE A 548 5.77 25.03 -14.81
N LEU A 549 6.16 25.28 -13.54
CA LEU A 549 5.28 25.06 -12.41
C LEU A 549 4.05 25.98 -12.42
N SER A 550 4.22 27.27 -12.72
CA SER A 550 3.10 28.23 -12.77
C SER A 550 2.04 27.87 -13.83
N ARG A 551 2.45 27.22 -14.91
CA ARG A 551 1.55 26.70 -15.94
C ARG A 551 0.85 25.43 -15.47
N GLU A 552 1.60 24.44 -14.95
CA GLU A 552 1.11 23.08 -14.69
C GLU A 552 0.33 22.96 -13.37
N ILE A 553 0.59 23.80 -12.37
CA ILE A 553 -0.08 23.76 -11.07
C ILE A 553 -1.61 23.80 -11.17
N LYS A 554 -2.13 24.46 -12.20
CA LYS A 554 -3.58 24.60 -12.45
C LYS A 554 -4.28 23.23 -12.62
N LYS A 555 -3.56 22.23 -13.14
CA LYS A 555 -4.08 20.85 -13.30
C LYS A 555 -4.32 20.15 -11.96
N PHE A 556 -3.70 20.63 -10.89
CA PHE A 556 -3.74 20.02 -9.56
C PHE A 556 -4.72 20.71 -8.58
N LYS A 557 -5.45 21.74 -9.00
CA LYS A 557 -6.34 22.53 -8.13
C LYS A 557 -7.34 21.72 -7.29
N GLY A 558 -7.77 20.56 -7.76
CA GLY A 558 -8.68 19.65 -7.06
C GLY A 558 -8.00 18.50 -6.33
N SER A 559 -6.66 18.47 -6.29
CA SER A 559 -5.90 17.36 -5.73
C SER A 559 -5.32 17.68 -4.37
N SER A 560 -5.05 16.64 -3.59
CA SER A 560 -4.35 16.71 -2.30
C SER A 560 -2.95 17.35 -2.40
N TYR A 561 -2.36 17.34 -3.58
CA TYR A 561 -1.00 17.81 -3.83
C TYR A 561 -0.90 19.32 -4.13
N PHE A 562 -2.04 19.98 -4.35
CA PHE A 562 -2.09 21.37 -4.78
C PHE A 562 -1.34 22.31 -3.82
N TYR A 563 -1.57 22.19 -2.52
CA TYR A 563 -0.99 23.05 -1.51
C TYR A 563 0.53 22.91 -1.37
N ASN A 564 1.05 21.70 -1.58
CA ASN A 564 2.49 21.48 -1.64
C ASN A 564 3.12 22.15 -2.87
N LEU A 565 2.42 22.12 -4.02
CA LEU A 565 2.86 22.80 -5.23
C LEU A 565 2.78 24.33 -5.09
N GLU A 566 1.77 24.87 -4.39
CA GLU A 566 1.70 26.32 -4.07
C GLU A 566 2.89 26.75 -3.20
N LEU A 567 3.22 25.98 -2.16
CA LEU A 567 4.38 26.22 -1.33
C LEU A 567 5.68 26.14 -2.14
N THR A 568 5.82 25.14 -3.01
CA THR A 568 6.97 25.01 -3.91
C THR A 568 7.06 26.17 -4.90
N LEU A 569 5.94 26.66 -5.44
CA LEU A 569 5.91 27.80 -6.35
C LEU A 569 6.30 29.11 -5.64
N SER A 570 5.88 29.28 -4.37
CA SER A 570 6.33 30.41 -3.57
C SER A 570 7.85 30.39 -3.37
N ASP A 571 8.44 29.20 -3.14
CA ASP A 571 9.89 29.05 -3.01
C ASP A 571 10.62 29.41 -4.32
N VAL A 572 10.07 28.99 -5.45
CA VAL A 572 10.63 29.34 -6.79
C VAL A 572 10.55 30.85 -7.05
N TYR A 573 9.43 31.51 -6.69
CA TYR A 573 9.30 32.97 -6.79
C TYR A 573 10.33 33.71 -5.91
N LEU A 574 10.55 33.24 -4.68
CA LEU A 574 11.54 33.83 -3.78
C LEU A 574 12.97 33.73 -4.34
N ILE A 575 13.32 32.58 -4.90
CA ILE A 575 14.62 32.37 -5.55
C ILE A 575 14.78 33.28 -6.78
N ASN A 576 13.70 33.57 -7.51
CA ASN A 576 13.67 34.44 -8.67
C ASN A 576 13.43 35.95 -8.32
N HIS A 577 13.60 36.35 -7.05
CA HIS A 577 13.42 37.70 -6.57
C HIS A 577 11.99 38.30 -6.72
N LYS A 578 10.96 37.45 -6.89
CA LYS A 578 9.54 37.84 -7.03
C LYS A 578 8.83 37.81 -5.68
N ILE A 579 9.27 38.63 -4.73
CA ILE A 579 8.83 38.59 -3.34
C ILE A 579 7.31 38.82 -3.21
N GLU A 580 6.75 39.84 -3.88
CA GLU A 580 5.30 40.12 -3.83
C GLU A 580 4.45 38.95 -4.34
N SER A 581 4.90 38.27 -5.40
CA SER A 581 4.20 37.08 -5.93
C SER A 581 4.24 35.92 -4.94
N ALA A 582 5.37 35.73 -4.27
CA ALA A 582 5.51 34.70 -3.23
C ALA A 582 4.61 35.03 -2.02
N GLU A 583 4.60 36.28 -1.53
CA GLU A 583 3.75 36.70 -0.40
C GLU A 583 2.27 36.49 -0.69
N LYS A 584 1.79 36.83 -1.90
CA LYS A 584 0.40 36.60 -2.32
C LYS A 584 0.02 35.13 -2.24
N LEU A 585 0.90 34.20 -2.69
CA LEU A 585 0.66 32.77 -2.55
C LEU A 585 0.66 32.31 -1.09
N LEU A 586 1.61 32.79 -0.29
CA LEU A 586 1.69 32.45 1.14
C LEU A 586 0.46 32.97 1.91
N ASP A 587 0.00 34.19 1.63
CA ASP A 587 -1.24 34.70 2.21
C ASP A 587 -2.47 33.90 1.79
N SER A 588 -2.55 33.53 0.52
CA SER A 588 -3.59 32.62 0.02
C SER A 588 -3.60 31.30 0.78
N LEU A 589 -2.44 30.68 0.96
CA LEU A 589 -2.29 29.40 1.65
C LEU A 589 -2.68 29.49 3.14
N ILE A 590 -2.32 30.58 3.80
CA ILE A 590 -2.73 30.85 5.20
C ILE A 590 -4.25 31.01 5.28
N ALA A 591 -4.86 31.78 4.37
CA ALA A 591 -6.31 32.01 4.34
C ALA A 591 -7.11 30.71 4.03
N GLN A 592 -6.63 29.88 3.12
CA GLN A 592 -7.20 28.56 2.78
C GLN A 592 -7.14 27.60 3.95
N ASN A 593 -6.09 27.65 4.75
CA ASN A 593 -5.84 26.79 5.91
C ASN A 593 -6.17 25.31 5.65
N PRO A 594 -5.54 24.68 4.65
CA PRO A 594 -5.82 23.27 4.34
C PRO A 594 -5.39 22.32 5.46
N HIS A 595 -4.29 22.63 6.13
CA HIS A 595 -3.76 21.96 7.31
C HIS A 595 -2.76 22.88 8.02
N ILE A 596 -2.67 22.75 9.34
CA ILE A 596 -1.79 23.58 10.17
C ILE A 596 -0.32 23.54 9.72
N GLU A 597 0.18 22.42 9.24
CA GLU A 597 1.57 22.31 8.77
C GLU A 597 1.84 23.20 7.56
N TYR A 598 0.92 23.31 6.60
CA TYR A 598 1.06 24.23 5.46
C TYR A 598 1.03 25.68 5.90
N VAL A 599 0.16 26.00 6.86
CA VAL A 599 0.10 27.35 7.47
C VAL A 599 1.41 27.68 8.18
N ASN A 600 1.95 26.75 8.98
CA ASN A 600 3.23 26.92 9.66
C ASN A 600 4.37 27.17 8.66
N HIS A 601 4.45 26.38 7.59
CA HIS A 601 5.45 26.56 6.54
C HIS A 601 5.31 27.90 5.82
N ALA A 602 4.09 28.38 5.59
CA ALA A 602 3.85 29.70 5.00
C ALA A 602 4.27 30.81 5.94
N LEU A 603 3.93 30.70 7.23
CA LEU A 603 4.33 31.70 8.26
C LEU A 603 5.85 31.75 8.45
N ILE A 604 6.54 30.63 8.45
CA ILE A 604 8.02 30.57 8.50
C ILE A 604 8.60 31.38 7.34
N ARG A 605 8.10 31.20 6.11
CA ARG A 605 8.59 31.93 4.94
C ARG A 605 8.31 33.43 5.05
N LYS A 606 7.12 33.83 5.49
CA LYS A 606 6.77 35.24 5.72
C LYS A 606 7.63 35.86 6.80
N MET A 607 7.88 35.17 7.89
CA MET A 607 8.79 35.63 8.95
C MET A 607 10.21 35.86 8.39
N MET A 608 10.72 34.94 7.57
CA MET A 608 12.04 35.07 6.98
C MET A 608 12.11 36.15 5.92
N ILE A 609 11.05 36.41 5.14
CA ILE A 609 10.97 37.53 4.20
C ILE A 609 11.16 38.86 4.96
N ARG A 610 10.54 39.00 6.13
CA ARG A 610 10.62 40.24 6.95
C ARG A 610 11.97 40.38 7.63
N ASN A 611 12.61 39.27 8.02
CA ASN A 611 13.87 39.34 8.79
C ASN A 611 15.12 39.32 7.93
N ASP A 612 15.18 38.44 6.92
CA ASP A 612 16.35 38.25 6.06
C ASP A 612 15.98 37.46 4.79
N VAL A 613 15.61 38.17 3.75
CA VAL A 613 15.23 37.61 2.44
C VAL A 613 16.39 36.82 1.77
N GLU A 614 17.63 37.33 1.93
CA GLU A 614 18.78 36.69 1.32
C GLU A 614 19.08 35.36 1.99
N LYS A 615 18.94 35.27 3.29
CA LYS A 615 19.09 34.02 4.04
C LYS A 615 17.99 33.03 3.73
N LEU A 616 16.77 33.51 3.43
CA LEU A 616 15.67 32.61 2.97
C LEU A 616 16.03 31.89 1.69
N LYS A 617 16.67 32.51 0.72
CA LYS A 617 17.11 31.86 -0.53
C LYS A 617 18.11 30.71 -0.29
N VAL A 618 18.99 30.89 0.70
CA VAL A 618 19.96 29.86 1.10
C VAL A 618 19.29 28.79 1.95
N PHE A 619 18.30 29.15 2.76
CA PHE A 619 17.60 28.27 3.68
C PHE A 619 17.06 26.98 3.01
N PHE A 620 16.51 27.09 1.78
CA PHE A 620 16.02 25.92 1.05
C PHE A 620 17.10 24.89 0.74
N ARG A 621 18.38 25.33 0.67
CA ARG A 621 19.55 24.50 0.35
C ARG A 621 20.33 24.04 1.60
N MET A 622 20.04 24.61 2.77
CA MET A 622 20.71 24.29 4.03
C MET A 622 20.49 22.84 4.44
N LYS A 623 21.47 22.26 5.12
CA LYS A 623 21.32 20.99 5.83
C LYS A 623 20.32 21.14 6.99
N SER A 624 19.71 20.02 7.42
CA SER A 624 18.73 20.04 8.52
C SER A 624 19.26 20.72 9.79
N ILE A 625 20.51 20.45 10.15
CA ILE A 625 21.13 21.02 11.35
C ILE A 625 21.23 22.56 11.26
N ASP A 626 21.57 23.11 10.10
CA ASP A 626 21.71 24.56 9.90
C ASP A 626 20.34 25.23 9.93
N LYS A 627 19.31 24.58 9.38
CA LYS A 627 17.91 25.03 9.46
C LYS A 627 17.42 25.08 10.91
N ILE A 628 17.71 24.03 11.70
CA ILE A 628 17.34 23.97 13.11
C ILE A 628 18.01 25.12 13.86
N ASN A 629 19.32 25.29 13.72
CA ASN A 629 20.06 26.32 14.40
C ASN A 629 19.50 27.71 14.06
N TYR A 630 19.27 27.99 12.79
CA TYR A 630 18.72 29.28 12.36
C TYR A 630 17.32 29.54 12.94
N LEU A 631 16.41 28.55 12.89
CA LEU A 631 15.08 28.73 13.47
C LEU A 631 15.11 28.84 15.00
N MET A 632 16.05 28.17 15.67
CA MET A 632 16.25 28.32 17.12
C MET A 632 16.78 29.68 17.49
N ASP A 633 17.72 30.23 16.71
CA ASP A 633 18.24 31.59 16.92
C ASP A 633 17.14 32.64 16.77
N LEU A 634 16.22 32.48 15.81
CA LEU A 634 15.05 33.36 15.68
C LEU A 634 14.14 33.26 16.91
N ASN A 635 13.92 32.06 17.46
CA ASN A 635 13.13 31.83 18.66
C ASN A 635 13.82 32.35 19.96
N GLN A 636 15.13 32.67 19.95
CA GLN A 636 15.80 33.32 21.07
C GLN A 636 15.42 34.79 21.17
N LYS A 637 15.16 35.46 20.03
CA LYS A 637 14.76 36.85 19.97
C LYS A 637 13.27 37.02 20.30
N ASP A 638 12.44 36.25 19.65
CA ASP A 638 11.00 36.22 19.86
C ASP A 638 10.46 34.83 19.59
N ILE A 639 9.54 34.32 20.42
CA ILE A 639 9.06 32.94 20.32
C ILE A 639 7.98 32.81 19.26
N HIS A 640 8.25 32.02 18.25
CA HIS A 640 7.35 31.72 17.13
C HIS A 640 6.91 30.26 17.16
N TYR A 641 5.83 29.96 17.88
CA TYR A 641 5.34 28.59 18.07
C TYR A 641 5.04 27.84 16.78
N PHE A 642 4.68 28.50 15.68
CA PHE A 642 4.48 27.85 14.35
C PHE A 642 5.77 27.26 13.77
N THR A 643 6.96 27.62 14.29
CA THR A 643 8.24 27.00 13.85
C THR A 643 8.51 25.67 14.53
N VAL A 644 7.95 25.43 15.70
CA VAL A 644 8.26 24.29 16.58
C VAL A 644 8.00 22.94 15.90
N PRO A 645 6.85 22.69 15.26
CA PRO A 645 6.60 21.41 14.61
C PRO A 645 7.65 21.07 13.54
N TYR A 646 8.08 22.08 12.76
CA TYR A 646 9.10 21.90 11.73
C TYR A 646 10.50 21.67 12.32
N ILE A 647 10.87 22.37 13.40
CA ILE A 647 12.13 22.13 14.12
C ILE A 647 12.18 20.71 14.67
N LEU A 648 11.09 20.23 15.27
CA LEU A 648 10.98 18.86 15.80
C LEU A 648 11.09 17.81 14.67
N GLU A 649 10.45 18.06 13.53
CA GLU A 649 10.55 17.17 12.37
C GLU A 649 11.99 17.05 11.85
N LEU A 650 12.70 18.18 11.72
CA LEU A 650 14.10 18.19 11.31
C LEU A 650 15.02 17.50 12.32
N SER A 651 14.64 17.50 13.62
CA SER A 651 15.44 16.96 14.73
C SER A 651 15.18 15.48 15.00
N LYS A 652 14.13 14.86 14.41
CA LYS A 652 13.64 13.51 14.78
C LYS A 652 14.67 12.38 14.65
N THR A 653 15.68 12.56 13.80
CA THR A 653 16.74 11.57 13.59
C THR A 653 17.95 11.74 14.51
N ASP A 654 17.97 12.81 15.32
CA ASP A 654 19.05 13.15 16.26
C ASP A 654 18.47 13.39 17.66
N ASN A 655 18.51 12.37 18.50
CA ASN A 655 17.93 12.44 19.85
C ASN A 655 18.58 13.52 20.75
N ALA A 656 19.87 13.81 20.57
CA ALA A 656 20.54 14.87 21.36
C ALA A 656 19.96 16.24 20.96
N LYS A 657 19.78 16.46 19.67
CA LYS A 657 19.18 17.68 19.17
C LYS A 657 17.71 17.79 19.56
N LEU A 658 16.94 16.69 19.42
CA LEU A 658 15.54 16.65 19.84
C LEU A 658 15.40 16.99 21.32
N LYS A 659 16.26 16.44 22.19
CA LYS A 659 16.31 16.76 23.63
C LYS A 659 16.63 18.23 23.87
N SER A 660 17.59 18.79 23.13
CA SER A 660 17.93 20.22 23.23
C SER A 660 16.73 21.12 22.89
N VAL A 661 15.99 20.78 21.84
CA VAL A 661 14.76 21.53 21.43
C VAL A 661 13.67 21.42 22.50
N VAL A 662 13.40 20.21 23.00
CA VAL A 662 12.40 19.97 24.07
C VAL A 662 12.75 20.80 25.31
N ASN A 663 13.99 20.74 25.77
CA ASN A 663 14.44 21.51 26.96
C ASN A 663 14.34 23.00 26.75
N TYR A 664 14.66 23.51 25.57
CA TYR A 664 14.58 24.93 25.28
C TYR A 664 13.16 25.49 25.44
N PHE A 665 12.13 24.75 25.03
CA PHE A 665 10.74 25.16 25.08
C PHE A 665 10.04 24.83 26.41
N LYS A 666 10.66 24.06 27.31
CA LYS A 666 10.04 23.59 28.55
C LYS A 666 9.43 24.69 29.38
N ASP A 667 10.24 25.72 29.67
CA ASP A 667 9.80 26.84 30.50
C ASP A 667 9.17 27.99 29.69
N LYS A 668 9.31 27.96 28.37
CA LYS A 668 8.89 29.05 27.49
C LYS A 668 7.50 28.82 26.88
N LEU A 669 6.97 27.59 26.91
CA LEU A 669 5.65 27.34 26.36
C LEU A 669 4.55 28.03 27.17
N LYS A 670 3.86 28.95 26.49
CA LYS A 670 2.61 29.58 26.95
C LYS A 670 1.54 29.31 25.90
N VAL A 671 0.45 28.67 26.29
CA VAL A 671 -0.63 28.27 25.38
C VAL A 671 -1.69 29.40 25.36
N ASN A 672 -1.66 30.19 24.29
CA ASN A 672 -2.56 31.33 24.10
C ASN A 672 -3.43 31.20 22.85
N ASP A 673 -3.03 30.33 21.90
CA ASP A 673 -3.69 30.15 20.62
C ASP A 673 -3.50 28.68 20.10
N PHE A 674 -4.05 28.38 18.93
CA PHE A 674 -3.90 27.05 18.32
C PHE A 674 -2.44 26.73 17.97
N PHE A 675 -1.62 27.71 17.56
CA PHE A 675 -0.22 27.42 17.20
C PHE A 675 0.60 27.01 18.42
N SER A 676 0.45 27.71 19.53
CA SER A 676 1.12 27.36 20.79
C SER A 676 0.59 26.06 21.39
N CYS A 677 -0.70 25.79 21.26
CA CYS A 677 -1.31 24.52 21.66
C CYS A 677 -0.76 23.34 20.82
N TYR A 678 -0.75 23.48 19.50
CA TYR A 678 -0.24 22.45 18.59
C TYR A 678 1.27 22.23 18.78
N ALA A 679 2.05 23.30 18.99
CA ALA A 679 3.46 23.20 19.35
C ALA A 679 3.65 22.41 20.65
N GLY A 680 2.88 22.70 21.69
CA GLY A 680 2.91 21.98 22.97
C GLY A 680 2.56 20.50 22.83
N PHE A 681 1.55 20.17 22.02
CA PHE A 681 1.20 18.81 21.70
C PHE A 681 2.34 18.05 20.98
N LYS A 682 2.99 18.67 20.00
CA LYS A 682 4.15 18.07 19.31
C LYS A 682 5.37 17.96 20.23
N LEU A 683 5.63 18.94 21.11
CA LEU A 683 6.68 18.86 22.13
C LEU A 683 6.44 17.75 23.15
N SER A 684 5.20 17.57 23.58
CA SER A 684 4.79 16.46 24.44
C SER A 684 5.13 15.10 23.83
N ASN A 685 4.79 14.92 22.55
CA ASN A 685 5.10 13.68 21.82
C ASN A 685 6.63 13.51 21.61
N ALA A 686 7.36 14.59 21.35
CA ALA A 686 8.82 14.53 21.25
C ALA A 686 9.49 14.15 22.57
N ALA A 687 8.98 14.68 23.70
CA ALA A 687 9.45 14.32 25.03
C ALA A 687 9.22 12.83 25.35
N LEU A 688 8.08 12.26 24.94
CA LEU A 688 7.84 10.81 25.02
C LEU A 688 8.91 10.00 24.26
N VAL A 689 9.23 10.40 23.04
CA VAL A 689 10.23 9.71 22.19
C VAL A 689 11.60 9.70 22.82
N ILE A 690 12.02 10.78 23.47
CA ILE A 690 13.34 10.84 24.18
C ILE A 690 13.30 10.23 25.58
N GLY A 691 12.15 9.72 26.03
CA GLY A 691 11.97 9.09 27.34
C GLY A 691 11.93 10.09 28.51
N ASP A 692 11.55 11.35 28.27
CA ASP A 692 11.32 12.35 29.30
C ASP A 692 9.81 12.50 29.56
N TYR A 693 9.24 11.52 30.27
CA TYR A 693 7.81 11.42 30.46
C TYR A 693 7.25 12.50 31.36
N ASN A 694 8.04 13.01 32.31
CA ASN A 694 7.63 14.14 33.16
C ASN A 694 7.47 15.43 32.36
N THR A 695 8.43 15.75 31.51
CA THR A 695 8.34 16.91 30.60
C THR A 695 7.21 16.72 29.57
N ALA A 696 7.00 15.47 29.09
CA ALA A 696 5.85 15.16 28.23
C ALA A 696 4.52 15.50 28.90
N LYS A 697 4.37 15.13 30.20
CA LYS A 697 3.18 15.44 31.01
C LYS A 697 3.01 16.96 31.23
N GLU A 698 4.08 17.67 31.54
CA GLU A 698 4.03 19.12 31.70
C GLU A 698 3.49 19.82 30.45
N PHE A 699 4.00 19.47 29.28
CA PHE A 699 3.51 20.02 28.02
C PHE A 699 2.04 19.63 27.76
N ALA A 700 1.69 18.36 27.94
CA ALA A 700 0.33 17.90 27.73
C ALA A 700 -0.67 18.61 28.63
N VAL A 701 -0.34 18.82 29.92
CA VAL A 701 -1.20 19.56 30.86
C VAL A 701 -1.35 21.01 30.40
N LYS A 702 -0.26 21.69 30.00
CA LYS A 702 -0.33 23.06 29.49
C LYS A 702 -1.28 23.19 28.30
N THR A 703 -1.30 22.20 27.38
CA THR A 703 -2.15 22.27 26.18
C THR A 703 -3.64 22.16 26.48
N LEU A 704 -4.05 21.56 27.62
CA LEU A 704 -5.46 21.47 28.00
C LEU A 704 -6.12 22.82 28.38
N SER A 705 -5.35 23.89 28.48
CA SER A 705 -5.92 25.24 28.63
C SER A 705 -6.63 25.72 27.34
N TYR A 706 -6.25 25.18 26.18
CA TYR A 706 -6.88 25.51 24.90
C TYR A 706 -8.14 24.67 24.67
N LYS A 707 -9.30 25.31 24.62
CA LYS A 707 -10.62 24.67 24.49
C LYS A 707 -11.41 25.12 23.27
N ASP A 708 -10.85 26.03 22.45
CA ASP A 708 -11.56 26.64 21.32
C ASP A 708 -11.87 25.66 20.20
N ASP A 709 -11.11 24.55 20.08
CA ASP A 709 -11.39 23.45 19.17
C ASP A 709 -11.76 22.20 19.99
N GLU A 710 -13.07 21.95 20.14
CA GLU A 710 -13.60 20.81 20.90
C GLU A 710 -13.11 19.45 20.38
N PHE A 711 -12.93 19.30 19.07
CA PHE A 711 -12.49 18.06 18.47
C PHE A 711 -11.00 17.82 18.72
N PHE A 712 -10.17 18.84 18.56
CA PHE A 712 -8.74 18.73 18.88
C PHE A 712 -8.51 18.55 20.39
N TYR A 713 -9.36 19.17 21.24
CA TYR A 713 -9.30 18.96 22.67
C TYR A 713 -9.44 17.49 23.09
N LYS A 714 -10.26 16.71 22.38
CA LYS A 714 -10.37 15.25 22.62
C LYS A 714 -9.05 14.53 22.36
N THR A 715 -8.30 14.95 21.35
CA THR A 715 -6.96 14.43 21.07
C THR A 715 -5.97 14.77 22.19
N LEU A 716 -6.01 16.01 22.71
CA LEU A 716 -5.17 16.40 23.83
C LEU A 716 -5.44 15.61 25.10
N VAL A 717 -6.72 15.36 25.40
CA VAL A 717 -7.13 14.52 26.55
C VAL A 717 -6.63 13.08 26.39
N ASN A 718 -6.73 12.51 25.18
CA ASN A 718 -6.25 11.16 24.92
C ASN A 718 -4.73 11.08 25.02
N ASN A 719 -4.02 12.10 24.56
CA ASN A 719 -2.56 12.19 24.70
C ASN A 719 -2.15 12.21 26.19
N LEU A 720 -2.81 13.04 27.02
CA LEU A 720 -2.52 13.09 28.45
C LEU A 720 -2.85 11.75 29.15
N LYS A 721 -3.94 11.08 28.77
CA LYS A 721 -4.27 9.73 29.30
C LYS A 721 -3.13 8.74 29.04
N PHE A 722 -2.61 8.70 27.80
CA PHE A 722 -1.47 7.86 27.46
C PHE A 722 -0.23 8.19 28.29
N ILE A 723 0.12 9.48 28.39
CA ILE A 723 1.29 9.94 29.15
C ILE A 723 1.16 9.60 30.64
N ASN A 724 -0.02 9.78 31.22
CA ASN A 724 -0.25 9.39 32.62
C ASN A 724 -0.11 7.89 32.84
N TRP A 725 -0.62 7.08 31.90
CA TRP A 725 -0.46 5.63 31.95
C TRP A 725 1.01 5.23 31.89
N VAL A 726 1.80 5.83 30.99
CA VAL A 726 3.25 5.58 30.90
C VAL A 726 3.98 6.00 32.18
N ASN A 727 3.65 7.18 32.75
CA ASN A 727 4.27 7.65 33.99
C ASN A 727 3.95 6.75 35.21
N ASN A 728 2.81 6.07 35.22
CA ASN A 728 2.47 5.17 36.32
C ASN A 728 3.19 3.82 36.25
N LEU A 729 3.83 3.50 35.10
CA LEU A 729 4.63 2.29 34.92
C LEU A 729 6.10 2.48 35.31
N GLU A 730 6.58 3.72 35.46
CA GLU A 730 7.92 4.08 35.95
C GLU A 730 7.93 4.32 37.45
#